data_dfb21cd75f4661e87001e1622a8632c8
#
_entry.id   dfb21cd75f4661e87001e1622a8632c8
#
_cell.length_a   1.000
_cell.length_b   1.000
_cell.length_c   1.000
_cell.angle_alpha   90.00
_cell.angle_beta   90.00
_cell.angle_gamma   90.00
#
_symmetry.space_group_name_H-M   'P 1'
#
loop_
_entity.id
_entity.type
_entity.pdbx_description
1 polymer ?
#
loop_
_entity_poly.entity_id
_entity_poly.type
_entity_poly.pdbx_seq_one_letter_code
_entity_poly.pdbx_strand_id
1 'polypeptide(L)'
;MASLLFVGSSAFAQKLSPSTSLMLQDMSTQKHVKSATVKKVDAFLTLAPSSHNSSVDDCLSRLESLGVEVRNVVTDRLLTVSLPLTAVEAVAALDEVESVQVGTDVRMLLDVARKETKVDDCQSTTSELGAYTGKGVVVGIVDGGFQYSHIAFTNPDGIGTRIARVWDQNAKGGKSPAKFGYGSEYATFDEMRAVNYDISSTFHGSHVAGIAAGGDRTTSYYGVAPEAELVFVSFGSSNVNITDGIQYCFDYAESVGKPCVVNISLGSHLGPHDGTSATDQAFAAMTGPGRIIVGAAGNEGSTALHVSKDLEDGDTSLKTMIGFSENATTKQAYVDIWSSKGAPLTVKAVVVDALKGKVMYESPAVASDGETDVKYTFPDGSGVVSTVQMALQKNPDNERTEVLLMCRATSIAENRKIGIVATSDAGTSIHMWNNATEGYFLDGGKRGWTEGDTDCTVGELGGVSDNVISVGSYNTKMSYETLKNGLYDINTELVGRKGQLSLFSSHGPTLDGRSKPDVTAPGCILVSATSRYYSAFSANACIAKSGDDYYDVNLGTSMASPVVTGTVALWLQANPNLTPADVRNILNQTSRHDTYTGSAEKSDRNSWGAGKLDAFEGLKLARETTGISDTQVGEQMFSITTNRMARTVQCFFGSEGTARVAVYNALGQQLYAKQLAVSGETLDLKQLGNGVFVVKLQQGGTEKSVKIAL
;
A
#
# COMPACT_ATOMS: atom_id res chain seq x y z
N MET A 1 -15.54 2.24 46.66
CA MET A 1 -16.71 1.51 46.12
C MET A 1 -17.33 2.34 45.01
N ALA A 2 -17.11 1.93 43.79
CA ALA A 2 -18.00 2.11 42.62
C ALA A 2 -17.25 1.46 41.45
N SER A 3 -17.42 0.15 41.28
CA SER A 3 -17.09 -0.57 40.05
C SER A 3 -18.10 -0.14 39.00
N LEU A 4 -17.70 0.71 38.05
CA LEU A 4 -18.44 0.87 36.81
C LEU A 4 -18.17 -0.38 35.97
N LEU A 5 -19.17 -1.26 35.93
CA LEU A 5 -19.30 -2.31 34.94
C LEU A 5 -19.42 -1.63 33.56
N PHE A 6 -18.38 -1.76 32.72
CA PHE A 6 -18.50 -1.54 31.29
C PHE A 6 -19.28 -2.72 30.68
N VAL A 7 -20.57 -2.57 30.59
CA VAL A 7 -21.39 -3.36 29.67
C VAL A 7 -21.44 -2.55 28.38
N GLY A 8 -20.36 -2.60 27.60
CA GLY A 8 -20.37 -2.15 26.21
C GLY A 8 -21.14 -3.20 25.39
N SER A 9 -22.24 -2.79 24.79
CA SER A 9 -23.06 -3.66 23.97
C SER A 9 -22.23 -4.21 22.79
N SER A 10 -22.27 -5.52 22.61
CA SER A 10 -21.57 -6.28 21.54
C SER A 10 -21.82 -5.79 20.11
N ALA A 11 -22.81 -4.93 19.89
CA ALA A 11 -23.14 -4.37 18.59
C ALA A 11 -22.14 -3.30 18.08
N PHE A 12 -21.39 -2.62 18.98
CA PHE A 12 -20.44 -1.55 18.57
C PHE A 12 -19.03 -2.10 18.32
N ALA A 13 -18.61 -3.12 19.04
CA ALA A 13 -17.31 -3.75 18.86
C ALA A 13 -17.15 -4.32 17.43
N GLN A 14 -18.23 -4.76 16.81
CA GLN A 14 -18.24 -5.31 15.45
C GLN A 14 -18.00 -4.25 14.33
N LYS A 15 -18.15 -2.97 14.64
CA LYS A 15 -17.90 -1.87 13.68
C LYS A 15 -16.49 -1.25 13.81
N LEU A 16 -15.71 -1.67 14.78
CA LEU A 16 -14.32 -1.21 14.97
C LEU A 16 -13.37 -2.27 14.44
N SER A 17 -12.41 -1.87 13.57
CA SER A 17 -11.37 -2.82 13.18
C SER A 17 -10.58 -3.29 14.41
N PRO A 18 -9.99 -4.51 14.40
CA PRO A 18 -9.21 -5.02 15.54
C PRO A 18 -8.09 -4.08 15.98
N SER A 19 -7.40 -3.42 15.02
CA SER A 19 -6.38 -2.42 15.34
C SER A 19 -6.95 -1.20 16.08
N THR A 20 -8.16 -0.75 15.70
CA THR A 20 -8.88 0.34 16.38
C THR A 20 -9.29 -0.06 17.80
N SER A 21 -9.85 -1.27 17.97
CA SER A 21 -10.24 -1.80 19.29
C SER A 21 -9.04 -1.90 20.23
N LEU A 22 -7.90 -2.44 19.76
CA LEU A 22 -6.67 -2.52 20.56
C LEU A 22 -6.12 -1.16 20.95
N MET A 23 -6.14 -0.18 20.05
CA MET A 23 -5.71 1.18 20.36
C MET A 23 -6.56 1.80 21.49
N LEU A 24 -7.89 1.62 21.44
CA LEU A 24 -8.80 2.11 22.49
C LEU A 24 -8.56 1.41 23.83
N GLN A 25 -8.32 0.10 23.83
CA GLN A 25 -7.98 -0.67 25.03
C GLN A 25 -6.67 -0.19 25.67
N ASP A 26 -5.62 0.06 24.89
CA ASP A 26 -4.33 0.54 25.40
C ASP A 26 -4.47 1.92 26.07
N MET A 27 -5.25 2.81 25.47
CA MET A 27 -5.49 4.14 26.02
C MET A 27 -6.33 4.14 27.29
N SER A 28 -7.27 3.22 27.46
CA SER A 28 -8.07 3.10 28.68
C SER A 28 -7.20 2.78 29.92
N THR A 29 -5.99 2.26 29.68
CA THR A 29 -5.03 1.89 30.73
C THR A 29 -4.00 2.97 31.05
N GLN A 30 -3.80 3.97 30.15
CA GLN A 30 -2.85 5.07 30.37
C GLN A 30 -3.45 6.26 31.14
N LYS A 31 -4.18 6.03 32.20
CA LYS A 31 -4.93 7.04 32.99
C LYS A 31 -4.10 8.10 33.74
N HIS A 32 -2.86 8.38 33.41
CA HIS A 32 -2.03 9.37 34.10
C HIS A 32 -1.16 10.27 33.20
N VAL A 33 -1.68 10.78 32.08
CA VAL A 33 -1.03 11.94 31.44
C VAL A 33 -2.04 13.09 31.36
N LYS A 34 -1.87 14.09 32.22
CA LYS A 34 -2.59 15.37 32.15
C LYS A 34 -2.04 16.15 30.95
N SER A 35 -2.60 15.94 29.78
CA SER A 35 -2.44 16.86 28.65
C SER A 35 -3.83 17.34 28.20
N ALA A 36 -4.00 18.65 28.12
CA ALA A 36 -5.27 19.30 27.80
C ALA A 36 -5.60 19.30 26.31
N THR A 37 -4.81 18.61 25.47
CA THR A 37 -5.08 18.48 24.03
C THR A 37 -5.79 17.15 23.75
N VAL A 38 -6.98 17.23 23.16
CA VAL A 38 -7.72 16.06 22.69
C VAL A 38 -6.90 15.42 21.57
N LYS A 39 -6.38 14.20 21.80
CA LYS A 39 -5.63 13.46 20.79
C LYS A 39 -6.57 13.13 19.64
N LYS A 40 -6.27 13.63 18.42
CA LYS A 40 -6.94 13.25 17.18
C LYS A 40 -6.21 12.06 16.55
N VAL A 41 -6.94 11.22 15.84
CA VAL A 41 -6.42 10.12 15.01
C VAL A 41 -7.00 10.21 13.62
N ASP A 42 -6.25 9.69 12.65
CA ASP A 42 -6.68 9.57 11.27
C ASP A 42 -7.28 8.20 11.05
N ALA A 43 -8.39 8.12 10.32
CA ALA A 43 -9.11 6.88 10.11
C ALA A 43 -9.75 6.79 8.72
N PHE A 44 -9.96 5.57 8.25
CA PHE A 44 -10.96 5.27 7.25
C PHE A 44 -12.32 5.09 7.93
N LEU A 45 -13.35 5.62 7.32
CA LEU A 45 -14.73 5.50 7.76
C LEU A 45 -15.56 4.99 6.58
N THR A 46 -16.11 3.78 6.74
CA THR A 46 -17.00 3.19 5.74
C THR A 46 -18.44 3.47 6.14
N LEU A 47 -19.22 4.02 5.22
CA LEU A 47 -20.63 4.29 5.40
C LEU A 47 -21.47 3.06 5.02
N ALA A 48 -22.51 2.79 5.78
CA ALA A 48 -23.49 1.74 5.47
C ALA A 48 -24.17 2.02 4.11
N PRO A 49 -24.56 0.97 3.35
CA PRO A 49 -25.34 1.15 2.15
C PRO A 49 -26.62 1.94 2.49
N SER A 50 -26.91 3.00 1.73
CA SER A 50 -28.06 3.88 2.00
C SER A 50 -29.38 3.07 1.94
N SER A 51 -29.87 2.65 3.10
CA SER A 51 -31.19 2.12 3.32
C SER A 51 -32.06 3.27 3.87
N HIS A 52 -32.86 3.87 2.99
CA HIS A 52 -33.98 4.76 3.27
C HIS A 52 -33.78 5.98 4.21
N ASN A 53 -33.82 7.18 3.63
CA ASN A 53 -34.16 8.48 4.23
C ASN A 53 -33.12 9.34 4.96
N SER A 54 -31.82 9.04 5.02
CA SER A 54 -30.84 10.05 5.40
C SER A 54 -29.99 10.47 4.19
N SER A 55 -29.87 11.76 3.94
CA SER A 55 -28.96 12.26 2.91
C SER A 55 -27.51 12.12 3.40
N VAL A 56 -26.55 11.98 2.48
CA VAL A 56 -25.11 12.01 2.82
C VAL A 56 -24.77 13.27 3.62
N ASP A 57 -25.43 14.41 3.33
CA ASP A 57 -25.25 15.68 4.03
C ASP A 57 -25.69 15.61 5.51
N ASP A 58 -26.74 14.87 5.83
CA ASP A 58 -27.18 14.66 7.22
C ASP A 58 -26.14 13.83 8.00
N CYS A 59 -25.57 12.80 7.37
CA CYS A 59 -24.48 12.00 7.96
C CYS A 59 -23.24 12.86 8.20
N LEU A 60 -22.81 13.66 7.23
CA LEU A 60 -21.67 14.56 7.36
C LEU A 60 -21.87 15.58 8.48
N SER A 61 -23.07 16.15 8.61
CA SER A 61 -23.41 17.10 9.69
C SER A 61 -23.35 16.44 11.08
N ARG A 62 -23.77 15.17 11.20
CA ARG A 62 -23.67 14.42 12.46
C ARG A 62 -22.21 14.10 12.81
N LEU A 63 -21.41 13.70 11.84
CA LEU A 63 -19.97 13.47 12.01
C LEU A 63 -19.26 14.74 12.49
N GLU A 64 -19.57 15.90 11.87
CA GLU A 64 -19.02 17.19 12.27
C GLU A 64 -19.39 17.54 13.71
N SER A 65 -20.62 17.27 14.14
CA SER A 65 -21.07 17.51 15.52
C SER A 65 -20.30 16.67 16.56
N LEU A 66 -19.72 15.54 16.15
CA LEU A 66 -18.84 14.69 16.97
C LEU A 66 -17.36 15.12 16.89
N GLY A 67 -17.06 16.22 16.20
CA GLY A 67 -15.71 16.72 16.01
C GLY A 67 -14.90 15.96 14.96
N VAL A 68 -15.57 15.19 14.11
CA VAL A 68 -14.94 14.50 12.97
C VAL A 68 -14.73 15.53 11.86
N GLU A 69 -13.51 15.57 11.36
CA GLU A 69 -13.10 16.36 10.22
C GLU A 69 -12.96 15.43 9.02
N VAL A 70 -13.89 15.51 8.06
CA VAL A 70 -13.81 14.75 6.82
C VAL A 70 -12.75 15.39 5.94
N ARG A 71 -11.69 14.63 5.62
CA ARG A 71 -10.55 15.09 4.80
C ARG A 71 -10.78 14.82 3.33
N ASN A 72 -11.27 13.63 3.01
CA ASN A 72 -11.50 13.23 1.64
C ASN A 72 -12.70 12.26 1.55
N VAL A 73 -13.48 12.42 0.50
CA VAL A 73 -14.53 11.47 0.09
C VAL A 73 -13.92 10.61 -1.02
N VAL A 74 -13.41 9.44 -0.65
CA VAL A 74 -12.70 8.55 -1.58
C VAL A 74 -13.71 7.89 -2.52
N THR A 75 -14.83 7.38 -1.97
CA THR A 75 -15.99 6.89 -2.72
C THR A 75 -17.28 7.41 -2.06
N ASP A 76 -18.43 7.06 -2.61
CA ASP A 76 -19.74 7.35 -2.02
C ASP A 76 -19.95 6.71 -0.63
N ARG A 77 -19.09 5.77 -0.25
CA ARG A 77 -19.14 5.04 1.03
C ARG A 77 -17.86 5.12 1.85
N LEU A 78 -16.72 5.48 1.27
CA LEU A 78 -15.43 5.46 1.94
C LEU A 78 -14.89 6.88 2.11
N LEU A 79 -14.65 7.29 3.34
CA LEU A 79 -14.10 8.59 3.72
C LEU A 79 -12.74 8.43 4.40
N THR A 80 -11.81 9.37 4.21
CA THR A 80 -10.70 9.59 5.15
C THR A 80 -11.07 10.73 6.08
N VAL A 81 -10.89 10.53 7.37
CA VAL A 81 -11.30 11.46 8.41
C VAL A 81 -10.20 11.68 9.47
N SER A 82 -10.23 12.83 10.13
CA SER A 82 -9.53 13.06 11.39
C SER A 82 -10.56 13.23 12.50
N LEU A 83 -10.47 12.44 13.55
CA LEU A 83 -11.45 12.48 14.62
C LEU A 83 -10.78 12.44 15.99
N PRO A 84 -11.44 13.07 17.02
CA PRO A 84 -11.01 12.91 18.39
C PRO A 84 -11.05 11.42 18.76
N LEU A 85 -9.99 10.92 19.38
CA LEU A 85 -9.94 9.50 19.78
C LEU A 85 -11.06 9.13 20.75
N THR A 86 -11.52 10.10 21.55
CA THR A 86 -12.68 9.95 22.44
C THR A 86 -14.02 9.88 21.70
N ALA A 87 -14.07 10.23 20.43
CA ALA A 87 -15.29 10.20 19.60
C ALA A 87 -15.40 8.89 18.77
N VAL A 88 -14.37 8.05 18.73
CA VAL A 88 -14.34 6.83 17.88
C VAL A 88 -15.53 5.92 18.17
N GLU A 89 -15.84 5.64 19.44
CA GLU A 89 -16.99 4.81 19.83
C GLU A 89 -18.32 5.45 19.45
N ALA A 90 -18.46 6.77 19.65
CA ALA A 90 -19.68 7.50 19.31
C ALA A 90 -19.91 7.54 17.79
N VAL A 91 -18.84 7.64 17.00
CA VAL A 91 -18.90 7.57 15.53
C VAL A 91 -19.27 6.15 15.08
N ALA A 92 -18.69 5.12 15.65
CA ALA A 92 -19.06 3.72 15.35
C ALA A 92 -20.50 3.39 15.74
N ALA A 93 -21.07 4.11 16.70
CA ALA A 93 -22.45 3.94 17.13
C ALA A 93 -23.49 4.51 16.14
N LEU A 94 -23.09 5.32 15.17
CA LEU A 94 -24.02 5.86 14.16
C LEU A 94 -24.52 4.73 13.25
N ASP A 95 -25.80 4.73 12.94
CA ASP A 95 -26.40 3.74 12.04
C ASP A 95 -25.86 3.86 10.61
N GLU A 96 -25.48 5.07 10.23
CA GLU A 96 -24.91 5.39 8.92
C GLU A 96 -23.45 4.93 8.76
N VAL A 97 -22.79 4.54 9.84
CA VAL A 97 -21.41 4.05 9.84
C VAL A 97 -21.41 2.53 9.88
N GLU A 98 -20.74 1.91 8.91
CA GLU A 98 -20.55 0.45 8.84
C GLU A 98 -19.26 0.02 9.55
N SER A 99 -18.16 0.75 9.33
CA SER A 99 -16.89 0.46 10.01
C SER A 99 -16.04 1.71 10.25
N VAL A 100 -15.23 1.65 11.29
CA VAL A 100 -14.17 2.63 11.61
C VAL A 100 -12.84 1.90 11.73
N GLN A 101 -11.88 2.24 10.87
CA GLN A 101 -10.54 1.71 10.88
C GLN A 101 -9.53 2.84 11.09
N VAL A 102 -8.93 2.91 12.28
CA VAL A 102 -7.84 3.85 12.55
C VAL A 102 -6.60 3.46 11.75
N GLY A 103 -5.89 4.45 11.21
CA GLY A 103 -4.69 4.26 10.42
C GLY A 103 -3.59 3.50 11.19
N THR A 104 -2.88 2.61 10.51
CA THR A 104 -1.78 1.80 11.05
C THR A 104 -0.42 2.33 10.63
N ASP A 105 0.62 2.07 11.43
CA ASP A 105 2.00 2.50 11.15
C ASP A 105 2.64 1.73 10.00
N VAL A 106 3.55 2.38 9.24
CA VAL A 106 4.22 1.86 8.03
C VAL A 106 5.73 2.15 8.02
N ARG A 107 6.56 1.36 7.26
CA ARG A 107 8.03 1.33 7.28
C ARG A 107 8.70 1.40 5.89
N MET A 108 10.01 1.71 5.82
CA MET A 108 10.78 2.10 4.60
C MET A 108 11.96 1.17 4.20
N LEU A 109 12.42 1.14 2.89
CA LEU A 109 13.41 0.20 2.29
C LEU A 109 14.11 0.76 0.99
N LEU A 110 15.22 0.18 0.37
CA LEU A 110 16.23 0.90 -0.46
C LEU A 110 16.85 0.26 -1.77
N ASP A 111 17.24 0.92 -2.88
CA ASP A 111 18.29 1.11 -3.97
C ASP A 111 18.19 0.67 -5.49
N VAL A 112 19.07 1.08 -6.64
CA VAL A 112 19.00 1.31 -8.15
C VAL A 112 19.59 0.42 -9.23
N ALA A 113 19.18 0.44 -10.60
CA ALA A 113 20.00 0.13 -11.80
C ALA A 113 19.38 0.38 -13.22
N ARG A 114 19.77 1.45 -13.95
CA ARG A 114 19.24 1.83 -15.27
C ARG A 114 19.69 0.94 -16.45
N LYS A 115 20.98 0.58 -16.50
CA LYS A 115 21.50 -0.24 -17.63
C LYS A 115 20.90 -1.62 -17.68
N GLU A 116 20.75 -2.23 -16.52
CA GLU A 116 20.21 -3.57 -16.38
C GLU A 116 18.74 -3.64 -16.85
N THR A 117 18.00 -2.57 -16.69
CA THR A 117 16.59 -2.45 -17.09
C THR A 117 16.40 -1.81 -18.46
N LYS A 118 17.48 -1.51 -19.18
CA LYS A 118 17.48 -0.83 -20.50
C LYS A 118 16.82 0.57 -20.50
N VAL A 119 16.84 1.24 -19.36
CA VAL A 119 16.39 2.64 -19.25
C VAL A 119 17.27 3.57 -20.08
N ASP A 120 18.58 3.34 -20.14
CA ASP A 120 19.50 4.14 -20.94
C ASP A 120 19.14 4.13 -22.42
N ASP A 121 18.57 3.01 -22.94
CA ASP A 121 18.07 2.90 -24.31
C ASP A 121 16.80 3.75 -24.52
N CYS A 122 15.93 3.85 -23.52
CA CYS A 122 14.77 4.75 -23.54
C CYS A 122 15.18 6.22 -23.58
N GLN A 123 16.24 6.58 -22.86
CA GLN A 123 16.70 7.99 -22.75
C GLN A 123 17.62 8.41 -23.90
N SER A 124 18.03 7.49 -24.76
CA SER A 124 18.98 7.76 -25.84
C SER A 124 18.32 8.54 -26.97
N THR A 125 18.94 9.66 -27.39
CA THR A 125 18.52 10.43 -28.56
C THR A 125 18.82 9.71 -29.88
N THR A 126 19.66 8.68 -29.87
CA THR A 126 20.00 7.83 -31.01
C THR A 126 19.15 6.57 -31.07
N SER A 127 18.25 6.36 -30.11
CA SER A 127 17.28 5.28 -30.11
C SER A 127 16.32 5.41 -31.31
N GLU A 128 15.86 4.29 -31.83
CA GLU A 128 14.83 4.25 -32.88
C GLU A 128 13.51 4.93 -32.48
N LEU A 129 13.26 5.07 -31.17
CA LEU A 129 12.06 5.69 -30.63
C LEU A 129 12.24 7.17 -30.29
N GLY A 130 13.46 7.71 -30.32
CA GLY A 130 13.82 8.98 -29.73
C GLY A 130 13.97 8.91 -28.21
N ALA A 131 14.24 10.05 -27.57
CA ALA A 131 14.48 10.11 -26.13
C ALA A 131 13.17 10.27 -25.33
N TYR A 132 12.99 9.39 -24.34
CA TYR A 132 11.94 9.49 -23.33
C TYR A 132 12.59 9.72 -21.97
N THR A 133 12.19 10.77 -21.27
CA THR A 133 12.84 11.27 -20.06
C THR A 133 11.84 11.55 -18.92
N GLY A 134 10.57 11.20 -19.13
CA GLY A 134 9.46 11.50 -18.21
C GLY A 134 8.91 12.92 -18.36
N LYS A 135 9.34 13.65 -19.39
CA LYS A 135 8.89 15.03 -19.65
C LYS A 135 7.37 15.08 -19.86
N GLY A 136 6.69 15.98 -19.13
CA GLY A 136 5.24 16.12 -19.20
C GLY A 136 4.47 15.15 -18.30
N VAL A 137 5.15 14.37 -17.47
CA VAL A 137 4.56 13.44 -16.49
C VAL A 137 4.87 13.92 -15.07
N VAL A 138 3.93 13.75 -14.15
CA VAL A 138 4.13 13.97 -12.72
C VAL A 138 4.57 12.66 -12.07
N VAL A 139 5.66 12.72 -11.30
CA VAL A 139 6.11 11.64 -10.42
C VAL A 139 5.86 12.07 -8.98
N GLY A 140 4.88 11.44 -8.35
CA GLY A 140 4.59 11.60 -6.92
C GLY A 140 5.45 10.64 -6.09
N ILE A 141 6.01 11.12 -5.00
CA ILE A 141 6.74 10.30 -4.03
C ILE A 141 6.10 10.51 -2.66
N VAL A 142 5.47 9.47 -2.13
CA VAL A 142 4.91 9.47 -0.76
C VAL A 142 5.87 8.71 0.13
N ASP A 143 6.68 9.44 0.91
CA ASP A 143 7.83 8.90 1.65
C ASP A 143 8.24 9.87 2.78
N GLY A 144 9.42 9.73 3.38
CA GLY A 144 10.01 10.66 4.34
C GLY A 144 11.53 10.69 4.27
N GLY A 145 12.13 11.78 4.74
CA GLY A 145 13.57 12.00 4.67
C GLY A 145 14.00 12.71 3.37
N PHE A 146 13.21 13.68 2.94
CA PHE A 146 13.52 14.51 1.78
C PHE A 146 14.47 15.63 2.12
N GLN A 147 15.44 15.89 1.25
CA GLN A 147 16.15 17.16 1.13
C GLN A 147 15.64 17.89 -0.11
N TYR A 148 14.78 18.88 0.07
CA TYR A 148 14.10 19.59 -1.02
C TYR A 148 15.06 20.39 -1.90
N SER A 149 16.17 20.86 -1.32
CA SER A 149 17.21 21.65 -2.01
C SER A 149 18.29 20.81 -2.72
N HIS A 150 18.15 19.45 -2.74
CA HIS A 150 19.18 18.60 -3.34
C HIS A 150 19.28 18.83 -4.85
N ILE A 151 20.52 18.90 -5.37
CA ILE A 151 20.83 19.17 -6.78
C ILE A 151 20.13 18.19 -7.75
N ALA A 152 19.88 16.96 -7.33
CA ALA A 152 19.14 15.96 -8.13
C ALA A 152 17.71 16.40 -8.49
N PHE A 153 17.14 17.37 -7.77
CA PHE A 153 15.77 17.85 -7.98
C PHE A 153 15.69 19.24 -8.61
N THR A 154 16.83 19.83 -8.96
CA THR A 154 16.87 21.10 -9.70
C THR A 154 16.50 20.89 -11.17
N ASN A 155 16.16 21.98 -11.83
CA ASN A 155 16.00 22.00 -13.28
C ASN A 155 17.34 21.67 -13.99
N PRO A 156 17.32 21.18 -15.24
CA PRO A 156 18.53 20.83 -16.00
C PRO A 156 19.51 22.01 -16.19
N ASP A 157 19.01 23.24 -16.13
CA ASP A 157 19.82 24.48 -16.21
C ASP A 157 20.42 24.88 -14.86
N GLY A 158 20.12 24.14 -13.79
CA GLY A 158 20.55 24.43 -12.41
C GLY A 158 19.79 25.60 -11.76
N ILE A 159 18.75 26.15 -12.41
CA ILE A 159 17.98 27.28 -11.91
C ILE A 159 16.60 26.80 -11.44
N GLY A 160 16.28 26.97 -10.16
CA GLY A 160 15.00 26.56 -9.58
C GLY A 160 14.93 25.06 -9.31
N THR A 161 13.72 24.51 -9.27
CA THR A 161 13.46 23.11 -8.93
C THR A 161 12.42 22.49 -9.86
N ARG A 162 12.49 21.15 -10.03
CA ARG A 162 11.43 20.34 -10.65
C ARG A 162 10.38 19.88 -9.65
N ILE A 163 10.58 20.16 -8.35
CA ILE A 163 9.58 19.92 -7.33
C ILE A 163 8.50 20.99 -7.47
N ALA A 164 7.34 20.61 -7.97
CA ALA A 164 6.22 21.51 -8.15
C ALA A 164 5.45 21.75 -6.85
N ARG A 165 5.39 20.73 -5.98
CA ARG A 165 4.70 20.77 -4.68
C ARG A 165 5.42 19.89 -3.67
N VAL A 166 5.42 20.36 -2.44
CA VAL A 166 5.74 19.54 -1.25
C VAL A 166 4.56 19.64 -0.29
N TRP A 167 4.09 18.51 0.20
CA TRP A 167 3.18 18.48 1.33
C TRP A 167 3.83 17.72 2.49
N ASP A 168 4.27 18.44 3.52
CA ASP A 168 4.74 17.86 4.77
C ASP A 168 3.55 17.69 5.72
N GLN A 169 3.06 16.48 5.84
CA GLN A 169 1.89 16.14 6.67
C GLN A 169 2.18 16.25 8.17
N ASN A 170 3.45 16.25 8.57
CA ASN A 170 3.90 16.35 9.97
C ASN A 170 4.14 17.80 10.40
N ALA A 171 4.38 18.71 9.46
CA ALA A 171 4.66 20.11 9.75
C ALA A 171 3.43 20.84 10.31
N LYS A 172 3.68 21.75 11.22
CA LYS A 172 2.63 22.56 11.90
C LYS A 172 2.83 24.04 11.63
N GLY A 173 1.71 24.78 11.55
CA GLY A 173 1.71 26.22 11.48
C GLY A 173 1.93 26.80 10.08
N GLY A 174 2.11 25.99 9.04
CA GLY A 174 2.10 26.40 7.65
C GLY A 174 0.70 26.40 7.02
N LYS A 175 0.63 26.75 5.73
CA LYS A 175 -0.60 26.67 4.95
C LYS A 175 -0.85 25.22 4.57
N SER A 176 -1.95 24.64 5.01
CA SER A 176 -2.36 23.28 4.62
C SER A 176 -2.97 23.27 3.22
N PRO A 177 -2.87 22.13 2.47
CA PRO A 177 -3.67 21.94 1.27
C PRO A 177 -5.15 22.04 1.60
N ALA A 178 -5.90 22.83 0.83
CA ALA A 178 -7.28 23.21 1.16
C ALA A 178 -8.23 22.01 1.34
N LYS A 179 -8.04 20.94 0.55
CA LYS A 179 -8.85 19.70 0.60
C LYS A 179 -8.64 18.91 1.88
N PHE A 180 -7.42 18.86 2.41
CA PHE A 180 -7.02 17.97 3.50
C PHE A 180 -6.96 18.69 4.86
N GLY A 181 -6.67 19.99 4.90
CA GLY A 181 -6.75 20.82 6.11
C GLY A 181 -5.66 20.56 7.16
N TYR A 182 -4.62 19.78 6.88
CA TYR A 182 -3.52 19.50 7.81
C TYR A 182 -2.15 19.52 7.13
N GLY A 183 -1.09 19.46 7.95
CA GLY A 183 0.28 19.58 7.45
C GLY A 183 0.60 20.97 6.92
N SER A 184 1.68 21.08 6.17
CA SER A 184 2.10 22.32 5.50
C SER A 184 2.45 22.04 4.04
N GLU A 185 1.90 22.86 3.13
CA GLU A 185 2.18 22.82 1.70
C GLU A 185 3.23 23.88 1.35
N TYR A 186 4.20 23.50 0.54
CA TYR A 186 5.20 24.40 -0.04
C TYR A 186 5.08 24.33 -1.56
N ALA A 187 4.77 25.46 -2.19
CA ALA A 187 4.46 25.56 -3.62
C ALA A 187 5.52 26.30 -4.43
N THR A 188 6.48 26.93 -3.77
CA THR A 188 7.56 27.68 -4.41
C THR A 188 8.93 27.19 -3.98
N PHE A 189 9.93 27.41 -4.85
CA PHE A 189 11.31 27.05 -4.55
C PHE A 189 11.86 27.76 -3.29
N ASP A 190 11.47 29.00 -3.07
CA ASP A 190 11.92 29.77 -1.90
C ASP A 190 11.31 29.20 -0.60
N GLU A 191 10.05 28.79 -0.59
CA GLU A 191 9.42 28.11 0.55
C GLU A 191 10.14 26.79 0.87
N MET A 192 10.40 25.97 -0.17
CA MET A 192 11.11 24.70 -0.02
C MET A 192 12.55 24.90 0.48
N ARG A 193 13.25 25.93 -0.01
CA ARG A 193 14.59 26.29 0.47
C ARG A 193 14.60 26.82 1.90
N ALA A 194 13.56 27.50 2.33
CA ALA A 194 13.48 28.01 3.70
C ALA A 194 13.36 26.88 4.72
N VAL A 195 12.69 25.77 4.34
CA VAL A 195 12.55 24.58 5.18
C VAL A 195 13.71 23.59 4.99
N ASN A 196 14.22 23.44 3.76
CA ASN A 196 15.27 22.54 3.29
C ASN A 196 14.98 21.05 3.34
N TYR A 197 14.38 20.51 4.39
CA TYR A 197 14.10 19.08 4.59
C TYR A 197 12.87 18.88 5.49
N ASP A 198 12.32 17.68 5.50
CA ASP A 198 11.18 17.29 6.35
C ASP A 198 11.64 16.74 7.72
N ILE A 199 12.30 15.58 7.72
CA ILE A 199 12.78 14.87 8.90
C ILE A 199 14.25 14.50 8.75
N SER A 200 14.94 14.40 9.90
CA SER A 200 16.39 14.06 9.96
C SER A 200 16.65 12.61 10.40
N SER A 201 15.64 11.83 10.70
CA SER A 201 15.81 10.44 11.14
C SER A 201 16.15 9.48 10.00
N THR A 202 15.96 9.89 8.75
CA THR A 202 16.22 9.11 7.55
C THR A 202 16.51 10.02 6.36
N PHE A 203 17.02 9.44 5.27
CA PHE A 203 17.21 10.09 3.96
C PHE A 203 16.44 9.36 2.84
N HIS A 204 15.52 8.48 3.21
CA HIS A 204 14.89 7.49 2.34
C HIS A 204 14.14 8.14 1.18
N GLY A 205 13.28 9.13 1.44
CA GLY A 205 12.50 9.80 0.41
C GLY A 205 13.38 10.51 -0.64
N SER A 206 14.51 11.13 -0.23
CA SER A 206 15.48 11.69 -1.17
C SER A 206 16.07 10.63 -2.08
N HIS A 207 16.37 9.46 -1.51
CA HIS A 207 16.98 8.37 -2.23
C HIS A 207 15.99 7.77 -3.26
N VAL A 208 14.78 7.46 -2.84
CA VAL A 208 13.67 6.97 -3.69
C VAL A 208 13.38 7.96 -4.82
N ALA A 209 13.20 9.23 -4.50
CA ALA A 209 12.94 10.27 -5.49
C ALA A 209 14.08 10.42 -6.50
N GLY A 210 15.33 10.32 -6.04
CA GLY A 210 16.51 10.37 -6.90
C GLY A 210 16.58 9.19 -7.87
N ILE A 211 16.19 7.97 -7.45
CA ILE A 211 16.08 6.81 -8.35
C ILE A 211 14.99 7.03 -9.41
N ALA A 212 13.79 7.40 -8.98
CA ALA A 212 12.68 7.57 -9.90
C ALA A 212 12.96 8.68 -10.91
N ALA A 213 13.44 9.84 -10.45
CA ALA A 213 13.48 11.03 -11.28
C ALA A 213 14.60 12.05 -10.97
N GLY A 214 15.72 11.63 -10.39
CA GLY A 214 16.89 12.51 -10.21
C GLY A 214 17.39 13.07 -11.55
N GLY A 215 17.66 14.38 -11.64
CA GLY A 215 18.01 15.06 -12.89
C GLY A 215 19.49 15.45 -13.01
N ASP A 216 20.32 15.23 -11.99
CA ASP A 216 21.74 15.62 -12.00
C ASP A 216 22.59 14.72 -12.90
N ARG A 217 22.77 15.14 -14.14
CA ARG A 217 23.59 14.43 -15.14
C ARG A 217 25.10 14.70 -15.00
N THR A 218 25.54 15.46 -14.01
CA THR A 218 26.97 15.63 -13.72
C THR A 218 27.56 14.39 -13.05
N THR A 219 26.69 13.54 -12.51
CA THR A 219 27.02 12.21 -12.00
C THR A 219 26.41 11.12 -12.86
N SER A 220 26.88 9.86 -12.71
CA SER A 220 26.24 8.68 -13.31
C SER A 220 24.99 8.21 -12.55
N TYR A 221 24.63 8.88 -11.45
CA TYR A 221 23.58 8.48 -10.50
C TYR A 221 22.26 9.23 -10.69
N TYR A 222 22.00 9.78 -11.87
CA TYR A 222 20.70 10.36 -12.19
C TYR A 222 19.62 9.29 -12.37
N GLY A 223 18.35 9.70 -12.23
CA GLY A 223 17.20 8.81 -12.18
C GLY A 223 16.70 8.29 -13.53
N VAL A 224 15.64 7.50 -13.46
CA VAL A 224 14.99 6.86 -14.61
C VAL A 224 14.20 7.87 -15.44
N ALA A 225 13.48 8.82 -14.82
CA ALA A 225 12.67 9.85 -15.48
C ALA A 225 13.21 11.27 -15.15
N PRO A 226 14.42 11.66 -15.62
CA PRO A 226 15.15 12.83 -15.13
C PRO A 226 14.53 14.19 -15.51
N GLU A 227 13.51 14.23 -16.37
CA GLU A 227 12.78 15.45 -16.73
C GLU A 227 11.32 15.45 -16.24
N ALA A 228 10.92 14.46 -15.43
CA ALA A 228 9.60 14.45 -14.81
C ALA A 228 9.43 15.59 -13.81
N GLU A 229 8.21 16.08 -13.68
CA GLU A 229 7.80 17.01 -12.62
C GLU A 229 7.56 16.24 -11.32
N LEU A 230 7.97 16.81 -10.20
CA LEU A 230 7.98 16.10 -8.92
C LEU A 230 6.93 16.66 -7.95
N VAL A 231 6.26 15.76 -7.25
CA VAL A 231 5.42 16.08 -6.09
C VAL A 231 5.87 15.22 -4.93
N PHE A 232 6.29 15.84 -3.83
CA PHE A 232 6.73 15.14 -2.64
C PHE A 232 5.68 15.24 -1.54
N VAL A 233 5.38 14.12 -0.91
CA VAL A 233 4.57 14.07 0.30
C VAL A 233 5.41 13.43 1.39
N SER A 234 5.79 14.23 2.40
CA SER A 234 6.33 13.69 3.64
C SER A 234 5.16 13.20 4.48
N PHE A 235 4.95 11.87 4.44
CA PHE A 235 3.75 11.25 4.99
C PHE A 235 3.74 11.28 6.52
N GLY A 236 2.54 11.28 7.09
CA GLY A 236 2.31 10.97 8.51
C GLY A 236 2.70 9.53 8.84
N SER A 237 2.21 9.00 9.93
CA SER A 237 2.62 7.67 10.40
C SER A 237 1.67 6.54 10.02
N SER A 238 0.64 6.78 9.18
CA SER A 238 -0.43 5.80 8.93
C SER A 238 -0.75 5.60 7.44
N ASN A 239 -1.39 4.48 7.11
CA ASN A 239 -1.94 4.19 5.78
C ASN A 239 -2.98 5.22 5.31
N VAL A 240 -3.71 5.85 6.24
CA VAL A 240 -4.64 6.96 5.92
C VAL A 240 -3.86 8.15 5.38
N ASN A 241 -2.77 8.52 6.03
CA ASN A 241 -1.90 9.61 5.58
C ASN A 241 -1.29 9.33 4.19
N ILE A 242 -0.92 8.07 3.93
CA ILE A 242 -0.41 7.65 2.62
C ILE A 242 -1.51 7.79 1.56
N THR A 243 -2.72 7.34 1.86
CA THR A 243 -3.88 7.45 0.96
C THR A 243 -4.17 8.90 0.59
N ASP A 244 -4.19 9.81 1.56
CA ASP A 244 -4.34 11.24 1.34
C ASP A 244 -3.17 11.81 0.50
N GLY A 245 -1.95 11.35 0.75
CA GLY A 245 -0.76 11.74 -0.01
C GLY A 245 -0.81 11.33 -1.47
N ILE A 246 -1.27 10.12 -1.78
CA ILE A 246 -1.48 9.65 -3.15
C ILE A 246 -2.54 10.49 -3.85
N GLN A 247 -3.68 10.73 -3.19
CA GLN A 247 -4.74 11.56 -3.74
C GLN A 247 -4.26 12.99 -4.01
N TYR A 248 -3.45 13.56 -3.12
CA TYR A 248 -2.85 14.89 -3.32
C TYR A 248 -1.98 14.95 -4.58
N CYS A 249 -1.17 13.91 -4.84
CA CYS A 249 -0.36 13.82 -6.06
C CYS A 249 -1.24 13.76 -7.32
N PHE A 250 -2.30 12.98 -7.31
CA PHE A 250 -3.23 12.88 -8.44
C PHE A 250 -4.04 14.17 -8.63
N ASP A 251 -4.52 14.81 -7.57
CA ASP A 251 -5.23 16.09 -7.64
C ASP A 251 -4.33 17.19 -8.24
N TYR A 252 -3.06 17.23 -7.85
CA TYR A 252 -2.10 18.15 -8.47
C TYR A 252 -1.93 17.87 -9.97
N ALA A 253 -1.67 16.63 -10.34
CA ALA A 253 -1.47 16.25 -11.73
C ALA A 253 -2.69 16.55 -12.60
N GLU A 254 -3.90 16.29 -12.10
CA GLU A 254 -5.16 16.64 -12.76
C GLU A 254 -5.28 18.16 -12.97
N SER A 255 -4.91 18.96 -11.93
CA SER A 255 -4.97 20.42 -11.99
C SER A 255 -4.09 21.03 -13.09
N VAL A 256 -3.02 20.32 -13.50
CA VAL A 256 -2.10 20.73 -14.55
C VAL A 256 -2.25 19.92 -15.86
N GLY A 257 -3.24 19.04 -15.92
CA GLY A 257 -3.57 18.24 -17.10
C GLY A 257 -2.50 17.23 -17.51
N LYS A 258 -1.78 16.63 -16.54
CA LYS A 258 -0.70 15.68 -16.79
C LYS A 258 -1.03 14.29 -16.22
N PRO A 259 -0.56 13.22 -16.85
CA PRO A 259 -0.59 11.90 -16.22
C PRO A 259 0.35 11.87 -15.01
N CYS A 260 0.05 10.96 -14.06
CA CYS A 260 0.79 10.82 -12.82
C CYS A 260 1.09 9.36 -12.48
N VAL A 261 2.30 9.10 -12.04
CA VAL A 261 2.66 7.87 -11.34
C VAL A 261 3.14 8.19 -9.94
N VAL A 262 2.61 7.49 -8.94
CA VAL A 262 2.98 7.68 -7.53
C VAL A 262 3.73 6.46 -7.03
N ASN A 263 4.88 6.69 -6.39
CA ASN A 263 5.66 5.67 -5.71
C ASN A 263 5.32 5.63 -4.23
N ILE A 264 5.08 4.41 -3.72
CA ILE A 264 4.98 4.10 -2.30
C ILE A 264 6.01 3.01 -1.96
N SER A 265 7.09 3.41 -1.27
CA SER A 265 8.13 2.49 -0.84
C SER A 265 7.97 2.15 0.65
N LEU A 266 6.78 1.67 1.01
CA LEU A 266 6.30 1.50 2.38
C LEU A 266 5.57 0.16 2.51
N GLY A 267 5.57 -0.44 3.71
CA GLY A 267 4.96 -1.75 3.95
C GLY A 267 4.29 -1.87 5.32
N SER A 268 3.33 -2.80 5.40
CA SER A 268 2.65 -3.26 6.61
C SER A 268 2.19 -4.70 6.38
N HIS A 269 2.03 -5.49 7.46
CA HIS A 269 1.41 -6.81 7.42
C HIS A 269 0.11 -6.86 8.24
N LEU A 270 -0.50 -5.70 8.48
CA LEU A 270 -1.82 -5.60 9.11
C LEU A 270 -2.88 -5.41 8.04
N GLY A 271 -3.69 -6.44 7.84
CA GLY A 271 -4.75 -6.48 6.85
C GLY A 271 -4.97 -7.86 6.26
N PRO A 272 -5.97 -8.02 5.40
CA PRO A 272 -6.44 -9.33 4.93
C PRO A 272 -5.54 -10.02 3.90
N HIS A 273 -4.50 -9.37 3.40
CA HIS A 273 -3.59 -9.89 2.36
C HIS A 273 -4.30 -10.43 1.09
N ASP A 274 -5.50 -9.92 0.80
CA ASP A 274 -6.34 -10.33 -0.35
C ASP A 274 -6.82 -9.17 -1.23
N GLY A 275 -6.33 -7.94 -0.95
CA GLY A 275 -6.68 -6.75 -1.73
C GLY A 275 -8.07 -6.17 -1.44
N THR A 276 -8.71 -6.55 -0.33
CA THR A 276 -10.04 -6.07 0.07
C THR A 276 -10.02 -5.02 1.17
N SER A 277 -8.84 -4.65 1.69
CA SER A 277 -8.74 -3.64 2.75
C SER A 277 -9.31 -2.29 2.32
N ALA A 278 -9.67 -1.44 3.28
CA ALA A 278 -10.11 -0.06 3.01
C ALA A 278 -9.05 0.73 2.22
N THR A 279 -7.77 0.45 2.45
CA THR A 279 -6.66 1.03 1.68
C THR A 279 -6.69 0.58 0.23
N ASP A 280 -6.91 -0.72 -0.03
CA ASP A 280 -7.00 -1.26 -1.40
C ASP A 280 -8.20 -0.70 -2.15
N GLN A 281 -9.35 -0.57 -1.48
CA GLN A 281 -10.55 0.06 -2.04
C GLN A 281 -10.30 1.53 -2.40
N ALA A 282 -9.57 2.26 -1.55
CA ALA A 282 -9.16 3.63 -1.84
C ALA A 282 -8.24 3.70 -3.06
N PHE A 283 -7.23 2.82 -3.16
CA PHE A 283 -6.33 2.76 -4.31
C PHE A 283 -7.08 2.41 -5.60
N ALA A 284 -8.03 1.48 -5.53
CA ALA A 284 -8.90 1.15 -6.66
C ALA A 284 -9.72 2.35 -7.15
N ALA A 285 -10.23 3.16 -6.22
CA ALA A 285 -11.02 4.35 -6.56
C ALA A 285 -10.18 5.49 -7.15
N MET A 286 -8.90 5.61 -6.77
CA MET A 286 -8.01 6.69 -7.20
C MET A 286 -7.31 6.41 -8.53
N THR A 287 -7.02 5.13 -8.84
CA THR A 287 -6.30 4.73 -10.05
C THR A 287 -7.17 4.73 -11.30
N GLY A 288 -6.55 4.73 -12.47
CA GLY A 288 -7.25 4.72 -13.76
C GLY A 288 -6.36 5.24 -14.89
N PRO A 289 -6.93 5.65 -16.03
CA PRO A 289 -6.15 6.19 -17.12
C PRO A 289 -5.26 7.36 -16.69
N GLY A 290 -3.95 7.22 -16.88
CA GLY A 290 -2.95 8.21 -16.50
C GLY A 290 -2.73 8.37 -15.00
N ARG A 291 -3.28 7.48 -14.15
CA ARG A 291 -3.11 7.49 -12.70
C ARG A 291 -2.68 6.13 -12.20
N ILE A 292 -1.39 5.97 -11.95
CA ILE A 292 -0.75 4.69 -11.62
C ILE A 292 -0.10 4.79 -10.23
N ILE A 293 -0.23 3.73 -9.44
CA ILE A 293 0.50 3.55 -8.19
C ILE A 293 1.50 2.40 -8.37
N VAL A 294 2.73 2.62 -7.94
CA VAL A 294 3.79 1.60 -7.90
C VAL A 294 4.24 1.43 -6.46
N GLY A 295 4.34 0.20 -5.98
CA GLY A 295 4.64 -0.11 -4.60
C GLY A 295 5.75 -1.14 -4.42
N ALA A 296 6.46 -1.06 -3.29
CA ALA A 296 7.45 -2.05 -2.90
C ALA A 296 6.75 -3.31 -2.34
N ALA A 297 7.20 -4.50 -2.75
CA ALA A 297 6.60 -5.76 -2.30
C ALA A 297 6.85 -6.08 -0.81
N GLY A 298 7.93 -5.56 -0.24
CA GLY A 298 8.39 -5.83 1.14
C GLY A 298 9.79 -6.46 1.18
N ASN A 299 10.36 -6.58 2.39
CA ASN A 299 11.72 -7.13 2.55
C ASN A 299 11.78 -8.27 3.56
N GLU A 300 10.72 -8.96 3.70
CA GLU A 300 10.52 -10.02 4.66
C GLU A 300 10.63 -11.42 4.01
N GLY A 301 11.10 -11.52 2.74
CA GLY A 301 11.16 -12.76 1.96
C GLY A 301 12.03 -13.86 2.56
N SER A 302 12.88 -13.57 3.54
CA SER A 302 13.66 -14.57 4.30
C SER A 302 13.24 -14.67 5.77
N THR A 303 12.12 -14.02 6.16
CA THR A 303 11.63 -14.00 7.53
C THR A 303 10.40 -14.89 7.66
N ALA A 304 10.40 -15.82 8.60
CA ALA A 304 9.26 -16.67 8.92
C ALA A 304 8.13 -15.87 9.62
N LEU A 305 7.64 -14.84 8.93
CA LEU A 305 6.61 -13.93 9.45
C LEU A 305 5.19 -14.44 9.22
N HIS A 306 5.01 -15.40 8.35
CA HIS A 306 3.74 -16.04 8.03
C HIS A 306 3.70 -17.47 8.59
N VAL A 307 2.52 -17.93 8.92
CA VAL A 307 2.22 -19.32 9.24
C VAL A 307 0.79 -19.63 8.86
N SER A 308 0.56 -20.75 8.21
CA SER A 308 -0.78 -21.18 7.85
C SER A 308 -1.01 -22.68 8.09
N LYS A 309 -2.28 -23.06 8.12
CA LYS A 309 -2.69 -24.44 8.20
C LYS A 309 -4.08 -24.65 7.60
N ASP A 310 -4.18 -25.63 6.72
CA ASP A 310 -5.45 -26.23 6.33
C ASP A 310 -5.92 -27.19 7.44
N LEU A 311 -7.16 -27.04 7.87
CA LEU A 311 -7.74 -27.76 8.98
C LEU A 311 -8.53 -28.98 8.49
N GLU A 312 -8.33 -30.12 9.15
CA GLU A 312 -8.94 -31.40 8.81
C GLU A 312 -9.77 -31.94 9.98
N ASP A 313 -10.61 -32.93 9.71
CA ASP A 313 -11.36 -33.66 10.73
C ASP A 313 -10.41 -34.23 11.80
N GLY A 314 -10.61 -33.83 13.05
CA GLY A 314 -9.77 -34.25 14.18
C GLY A 314 -8.49 -33.41 14.39
N ASP A 315 -8.20 -32.45 13.49
CA ASP A 315 -7.08 -31.50 13.63
C ASP A 315 -7.49 -30.06 13.22
N THR A 316 -8.36 -29.47 14.01
CA THR A 316 -8.99 -28.16 13.80
C THR A 316 -8.25 -27.00 14.48
N SER A 317 -6.92 -27.12 14.70
CA SER A 317 -6.13 -26.07 15.35
C SER A 317 -4.79 -25.80 14.69
N LEU A 318 -4.47 -24.52 14.55
CA LEU A 318 -3.13 -24.02 14.26
C LEU A 318 -2.49 -23.57 15.57
N LYS A 319 -1.29 -24.06 15.88
CA LYS A 319 -0.50 -23.71 17.05
C LYS A 319 0.88 -23.30 16.62
N THR A 320 1.30 -22.09 16.98
CA THR A 320 2.64 -21.58 16.72
C THR A 320 3.20 -20.82 17.89
N MET A 321 4.52 -20.69 17.99
CA MET A 321 5.19 -19.88 19.00
C MET A 321 5.72 -18.59 18.37
N ILE A 322 5.83 -17.53 19.18
CA ILE A 322 6.44 -16.27 18.75
C ILE A 322 7.90 -16.27 19.14
N GLY A 323 8.78 -16.16 18.16
CA GLY A 323 10.20 -15.85 18.32
C GLY A 323 10.43 -14.34 18.30
N PHE A 324 11.45 -13.89 19.02
CA PHE A 324 11.92 -12.52 19.01
C PHE A 324 13.42 -12.51 18.74
N SER A 325 13.90 -11.50 17.99
CA SER A 325 15.33 -11.31 17.77
C SER A 325 16.06 -11.17 19.13
N GLU A 326 17.25 -11.72 19.23
CA GLU A 326 18.08 -11.64 20.46
C GLU A 326 18.41 -10.19 20.84
N ASN A 327 18.52 -9.30 19.83
CA ASN A 327 18.84 -7.89 20.01
C ASN A 327 17.61 -7.01 20.30
N ALA A 328 16.41 -7.58 20.32
CA ALA A 328 15.18 -6.84 20.57
C ALA A 328 15.18 -6.22 21.96
N THR A 329 15.21 -4.90 22.04
CA THR A 329 15.14 -4.14 23.29
C THR A 329 13.74 -4.19 23.91
N THR A 330 12.71 -4.36 23.08
CA THR A 330 11.31 -4.56 23.47
C THR A 330 10.77 -5.76 22.74
N LYS A 331 10.36 -6.79 23.50
CA LYS A 331 9.74 -7.99 22.93
C LYS A 331 8.26 -7.71 22.65
N GLN A 332 7.97 -7.26 21.44
CA GLN A 332 6.62 -6.91 21.02
C GLN A 332 6.29 -7.62 19.71
N ALA A 333 5.06 -8.11 19.61
CA ALA A 333 4.51 -8.70 18.39
C ALA A 333 3.10 -8.17 18.17
N TYR A 334 2.78 -7.94 16.90
CA TYR A 334 1.44 -7.71 16.38
C TYR A 334 1.15 -8.83 15.41
N VAL A 335 0.23 -9.71 15.77
CA VAL A 335 -0.11 -10.86 14.94
C VAL A 335 -1.52 -10.68 14.42
N ASP A 336 -1.64 -10.62 13.11
CA ASP A 336 -2.90 -10.54 12.39
C ASP A 336 -3.30 -11.94 11.93
N ILE A 337 -4.50 -12.40 12.32
CA ILE A 337 -4.94 -13.79 12.19
C ILE A 337 -6.26 -13.81 11.43
N TRP A 338 -6.31 -14.56 10.36
CA TRP A 338 -7.44 -14.62 9.43
C TRP A 338 -7.95 -16.03 9.22
N SER A 339 -9.29 -16.20 9.26
CA SER A 339 -9.94 -17.47 8.89
C SER A 339 -10.27 -17.54 7.38
N SER A 340 -10.69 -18.69 6.92
CA SER A 340 -11.38 -18.82 5.63
C SER A 340 -12.68 -18.02 5.61
N LYS A 341 -13.13 -17.63 4.41
CA LYS A 341 -14.38 -16.92 4.19
C LYS A 341 -15.56 -17.65 4.83
N GLY A 342 -16.32 -16.93 5.67
CA GLY A 342 -17.47 -17.45 6.39
C GLY A 342 -17.18 -18.38 7.58
N ALA A 343 -15.90 -18.71 7.82
CA ALA A 343 -15.52 -19.60 8.90
C ALA A 343 -15.41 -18.87 10.26
N PRO A 344 -15.78 -19.52 11.37
CA PRO A 344 -15.56 -18.98 12.71
C PRO A 344 -14.05 -18.98 13.05
N LEU A 345 -13.69 -18.21 14.06
CA LEU A 345 -12.33 -18.20 14.59
C LEU A 345 -12.38 -18.06 16.11
N THR A 346 -11.54 -18.86 16.78
CA THR A 346 -11.30 -18.76 18.24
C THR A 346 -9.81 -18.72 18.49
N VAL A 347 -9.33 -17.72 19.23
CA VAL A 347 -7.90 -17.50 19.47
C VAL A 347 -7.59 -17.34 20.95
N LYS A 348 -6.51 -17.96 21.41
CA LYS A 348 -5.91 -17.81 22.72
C LYS A 348 -4.43 -17.53 22.61
N ALA A 349 -3.92 -16.66 23.46
CA ALA A 349 -2.48 -16.57 23.74
C ALA A 349 -2.11 -17.55 24.87
N VAL A 350 -0.94 -18.17 24.75
CA VAL A 350 -0.50 -19.19 25.69
C VAL A 350 0.96 -19.00 26.11
N VAL A 351 1.31 -19.46 27.31
CA VAL A 351 2.71 -19.66 27.72
C VAL A 351 3.06 -21.13 27.58
N VAL A 352 4.13 -21.42 26.87
CA VAL A 352 4.59 -22.75 26.51
C VAL A 352 5.89 -23.08 27.26
N ASP A 353 6.01 -24.30 27.79
CA ASP A 353 7.28 -24.88 28.21
C ASP A 353 8.14 -25.14 26.97
N ALA A 354 9.19 -24.35 26.77
CA ALA A 354 10.03 -24.40 25.59
C ALA A 354 10.75 -25.75 25.39
N LEU A 355 10.96 -26.52 26.47
CA LEU A 355 11.63 -27.83 26.42
C LEU A 355 10.66 -28.94 26.03
N LYS A 356 9.40 -28.87 26.45
CA LYS A 356 8.41 -29.95 26.33
C LYS A 356 7.34 -29.64 25.28
N GLY A 357 7.20 -28.39 24.81
CA GLY A 357 6.10 -27.94 23.94
C GLY A 357 4.73 -27.97 24.61
N LYS A 358 4.68 -28.07 25.98
CA LYS A 358 3.44 -28.14 26.72
C LYS A 358 2.92 -26.75 27.05
N VAL A 359 1.65 -26.49 26.77
CA VAL A 359 0.95 -25.27 27.26
C VAL A 359 0.87 -25.31 28.79
N MET A 360 1.34 -24.25 29.41
CA MET A 360 1.39 -24.09 30.88
C MET A 360 0.33 -23.13 31.40
N TYR A 361 0.06 -22.06 30.64
CA TYR A 361 -0.95 -21.05 30.94
C TYR A 361 -1.64 -20.62 29.66
N GLU A 362 -2.93 -20.31 29.78
CA GLU A 362 -3.75 -19.82 28.68
C GLU A 362 -4.44 -18.52 29.05
N SER A 363 -4.60 -17.59 28.12
CA SER A 363 -5.51 -16.46 28.26
C SER A 363 -6.97 -16.92 28.12
N PRO A 364 -7.97 -16.09 28.50
CA PRO A 364 -9.30 -16.19 27.93
C PRO A 364 -9.23 -16.18 26.39
N ALA A 365 -10.22 -16.76 25.74
CA ALA A 365 -10.30 -16.76 24.29
C ALA A 365 -11.08 -15.54 23.78
N VAL A 366 -10.71 -15.02 22.60
CA VAL A 366 -11.65 -14.32 21.74
C VAL A 366 -12.26 -15.33 20.78
N ALA A 367 -13.57 -15.21 20.47
CA ALA A 367 -14.29 -16.18 19.66
C ALA A 367 -15.44 -15.53 18.89
N SER A 368 -15.72 -16.03 17.69
CA SER A 368 -16.79 -15.52 16.81
C SER A 368 -18.18 -15.62 17.44
N ASP A 369 -18.40 -16.56 18.35
CA ASP A 369 -19.63 -16.81 19.09
C ASP A 369 -19.53 -16.47 20.60
N GLY A 370 -18.50 -15.73 21.00
CA GLY A 370 -18.16 -15.45 22.39
C GLY A 370 -17.66 -14.03 22.64
N GLU A 371 -16.63 -13.92 23.48
CA GLU A 371 -15.94 -12.67 23.77
C GLU A 371 -15.15 -12.20 22.53
N THR A 372 -15.31 -10.94 22.15
CA THR A 372 -14.63 -10.35 20.98
C THR A 372 -13.39 -9.53 21.35
N ASP A 373 -13.26 -9.12 22.62
CA ASP A 373 -12.15 -8.32 23.12
C ASP A 373 -11.59 -8.88 24.42
N VAL A 374 -10.31 -9.20 24.46
CA VAL A 374 -9.62 -9.73 25.65
C VAL A 374 -8.35 -8.94 25.92
N LYS A 375 -8.19 -8.47 27.15
CA LYS A 375 -6.93 -7.99 27.68
C LYS A 375 -6.52 -8.86 28.87
N TYR A 376 -5.35 -9.48 28.82
CA TYR A 376 -4.91 -10.45 29.81
C TYR A 376 -3.42 -10.29 30.13
N THR A 377 -3.10 -10.35 31.40
CA THR A 377 -1.70 -10.41 31.90
C THR A 377 -1.46 -11.78 32.48
N PHE A 378 -0.42 -12.46 32.00
CA PHE A 378 -0.07 -13.77 32.54
C PHE A 378 0.31 -13.67 34.01
N PRO A 379 -0.11 -14.65 34.87
CA PRO A 379 0.09 -14.58 36.29
C PRO A 379 1.56 -14.68 36.69
N ASP A 380 1.87 -14.20 37.89
CA ASP A 380 3.17 -14.40 38.53
C ASP A 380 3.49 -15.90 38.61
N GLY A 381 4.75 -16.26 38.31
CA GLY A 381 5.19 -17.67 38.28
C GLY A 381 5.01 -18.33 36.89
N SER A 382 4.34 -17.69 35.91
CA SER A 382 4.29 -18.20 34.56
C SER A 382 5.67 -18.24 33.88
N GLY A 383 6.63 -17.45 34.36
CA GLY A 383 7.94 -17.22 33.73
C GLY A 383 7.89 -16.25 32.57
N VAL A 384 6.76 -15.58 32.39
CA VAL A 384 6.56 -14.56 31.34
C VAL A 384 5.88 -13.35 31.98
N VAL A 385 6.52 -12.20 31.88
CA VAL A 385 5.91 -10.91 32.25
C VAL A 385 5.42 -10.25 30.97
N SER A 386 4.18 -10.53 30.61
CA SER A 386 3.58 -10.06 29.37
C SER A 386 2.11 -9.73 29.54
N THR A 387 1.67 -8.68 28.85
CA THR A 387 0.26 -8.40 28.60
C THR A 387 -0.04 -8.70 27.13
N VAL A 388 -1.12 -9.44 26.91
CA VAL A 388 -1.69 -9.67 25.59
C VAL A 388 -3.04 -8.97 25.48
N GLN A 389 -3.29 -8.42 24.32
CA GLN A 389 -4.58 -7.83 23.93
C GLN A 389 -4.99 -8.50 22.63
N MET A 390 -6.24 -8.90 22.53
CA MET A 390 -6.82 -9.52 21.34
C MET A 390 -8.14 -8.84 21.03
N ALA A 391 -8.40 -8.57 19.76
CA ALA A 391 -9.67 -8.08 19.28
C ALA A 391 -10.10 -8.88 18.04
N LEU A 392 -11.38 -9.26 17.98
CA LEU A 392 -11.98 -10.06 16.91
C LEU A 392 -13.04 -9.25 16.19
N GLN A 393 -13.02 -9.34 14.86
CA GLN A 393 -14.05 -8.77 13.99
C GLN A 393 -14.35 -9.73 12.84
N LYS A 394 -15.61 -9.81 12.40
CA LYS A 394 -15.94 -10.33 11.07
C LYS A 394 -15.80 -9.19 10.08
N ASN A 395 -14.88 -9.34 9.13
CA ASN A 395 -14.63 -8.32 8.11
C ASN A 395 -15.82 -8.28 7.12
N PRO A 396 -16.47 -7.13 6.92
CA PRO A 396 -17.64 -7.03 6.05
C PRO A 396 -17.29 -7.11 4.55
N ASP A 397 -16.05 -6.77 4.17
CA ASP A 397 -15.65 -6.67 2.77
C ASP A 397 -15.29 -8.03 2.16
N ASN A 398 -14.75 -8.96 2.98
CA ASN A 398 -14.34 -10.29 2.52
C ASN A 398 -15.01 -11.46 3.25
N GLU A 399 -15.89 -11.20 4.22
CA GLU A 399 -16.60 -12.18 5.04
C GLU A 399 -15.69 -13.13 5.88
N ARG A 400 -14.40 -12.80 6.02
CA ARG A 400 -13.46 -13.53 6.85
C ARG A 400 -13.55 -13.05 8.30
N THR A 401 -13.16 -13.87 9.25
CA THR A 401 -12.98 -13.45 10.64
C THR A 401 -11.52 -13.11 10.86
N GLU A 402 -11.27 -11.91 11.41
CA GLU A 402 -9.97 -11.37 11.78
C GLU A 402 -9.83 -11.37 13.30
N VAL A 403 -8.65 -11.75 13.79
CA VAL A 403 -8.21 -11.49 15.17
C VAL A 403 -6.86 -10.80 15.13
N LEU A 404 -6.81 -9.58 15.63
CA LEU A 404 -5.54 -8.91 15.87
C LEU A 404 -5.09 -9.19 17.32
N LEU A 405 -3.89 -9.76 17.48
CA LEU A 405 -3.24 -10.03 18.74
C LEU A 405 -2.04 -9.13 18.93
N MET A 406 -2.04 -8.32 19.98
CA MET A 406 -0.88 -7.55 20.41
C MET A 406 -0.29 -8.19 21.67
N CYS A 407 1.01 -8.49 21.61
CA CYS A 407 1.77 -9.02 22.73
C CYS A 407 2.92 -8.08 23.07
N ARG A 408 3.02 -7.68 24.34
CA ARG A 408 4.16 -6.92 24.88
C ARG A 408 4.73 -7.66 26.07
N ALA A 409 5.97 -8.14 25.95
CA ALA A 409 6.66 -8.85 27.00
C ALA A 409 7.89 -8.05 27.48
N THR A 410 7.97 -7.79 28.76
CA THR A 410 9.13 -7.18 29.42
C THR A 410 10.15 -8.21 29.87
N SER A 411 9.71 -9.45 30.09
CA SER A 411 10.58 -10.57 30.44
C SER A 411 9.96 -11.90 30.00
N ILE A 412 10.79 -12.77 29.42
CA ILE A 412 10.46 -14.16 29.10
C ILE A 412 11.60 -15.03 29.63
N ALA A 413 11.30 -15.96 30.54
CA ALA A 413 12.29 -16.89 31.05
C ALA A 413 12.79 -17.81 29.91
N GLU A 414 14.04 -18.23 29.96
CA GLU A 414 14.73 -19.02 28.92
C GLU A 414 13.96 -20.29 28.52
N ASN A 415 13.34 -20.95 29.49
CA ASN A 415 12.55 -22.17 29.30
C ASN A 415 11.07 -21.90 28.97
N ARG A 416 10.70 -20.68 28.58
CA ARG A 416 9.33 -20.28 28.22
C ARG A 416 9.29 -19.65 26.83
N LYS A 417 8.15 -19.83 26.16
CA LYS A 417 7.79 -19.12 24.93
C LYS A 417 6.36 -18.62 25.04
N ILE A 418 6.06 -17.53 24.35
CA ILE A 418 4.68 -17.12 24.10
C ILE A 418 4.23 -17.81 22.81
N GLY A 419 3.04 -18.37 22.81
CA GLY A 419 2.46 -19.02 21.64
C GLY A 419 1.02 -18.58 21.42
N ILE A 420 0.50 -18.97 20.28
CA ILE A 420 -0.87 -18.73 19.83
C ILE A 420 -1.51 -20.08 19.54
N VAL A 421 -2.76 -20.24 19.96
CA VAL A 421 -3.61 -21.36 19.60
C VAL A 421 -4.85 -20.78 18.96
N ALA A 422 -5.02 -21.04 17.66
CA ALA A 422 -6.18 -20.65 16.89
C ALA A 422 -6.95 -21.89 16.42
N THR A 423 -8.26 -21.85 16.46
CA THR A 423 -9.15 -22.95 16.02
C THR A 423 -10.25 -22.43 15.10
N SER A 424 -10.64 -23.25 14.14
CA SER A 424 -11.75 -23.02 13.22
C SER A 424 -12.37 -24.36 12.81
N ASP A 425 -13.31 -24.34 11.89
CA ASP A 425 -13.97 -25.56 11.40
C ASP A 425 -13.04 -26.39 10.50
N ALA A 426 -13.24 -27.70 10.49
CA ALA A 426 -12.59 -28.58 9.53
C ALA A 426 -12.96 -28.21 8.08
N GLY A 427 -12.01 -28.39 7.16
CA GLY A 427 -12.15 -27.99 5.75
C GLY A 427 -11.96 -26.48 5.49
N THR A 428 -11.49 -25.74 6.50
CA THR A 428 -11.12 -24.32 6.39
C THR A 428 -9.63 -24.15 6.58
N SER A 429 -9.11 -22.92 6.43
CA SER A 429 -7.72 -22.57 6.73
C SER A 429 -7.62 -21.43 7.71
N ILE A 430 -6.50 -21.36 8.41
CA ILE A 430 -6.09 -20.23 9.25
C ILE A 430 -4.75 -19.73 8.72
N HIS A 431 -4.62 -18.41 8.57
CA HIS A 431 -3.38 -17.72 8.25
C HIS A 431 -3.05 -16.69 9.31
N MET A 432 -1.77 -16.51 9.61
CA MET A 432 -1.29 -15.51 10.56
C MET A 432 -0.08 -14.78 10.01
N TRP A 433 -0.03 -13.47 10.21
CA TRP A 433 1.14 -12.62 9.89
C TRP A 433 1.62 -11.89 11.13
N ASN A 434 2.93 -11.84 11.32
CA ASN A 434 3.54 -11.04 12.38
C ASN A 434 4.07 -9.72 11.80
N ASN A 435 3.51 -8.59 12.19
CA ASN A 435 3.90 -7.26 11.70
C ASN A 435 5.06 -6.63 12.48
N ALA A 436 5.61 -7.31 13.50
CA ALA A 436 6.76 -6.79 14.24
C ALA A 436 8.07 -7.03 13.48
N THR A 437 8.94 -6.03 13.42
CA THR A 437 10.24 -6.11 12.72
C THR A 437 11.18 -7.18 13.26
N GLU A 438 10.96 -7.63 14.47
CA GLU A 438 11.88 -8.53 15.18
C GLU A 438 11.15 -9.78 15.68
N GLY A 439 9.91 -10.02 15.17
CA GLY A 439 9.11 -11.19 15.50
C GLY A 439 8.99 -12.16 14.32
N TYR A 440 9.01 -13.45 14.61
CA TYR A 440 8.82 -14.53 13.65
C TYR A 440 8.08 -15.71 14.31
N PHE A 441 7.55 -16.63 13.50
CA PHE A 441 6.90 -17.84 14.01
C PHE A 441 7.86 -19.03 14.02
N LEU A 442 7.66 -19.92 15.01
CA LEU A 442 8.45 -21.14 15.16
C LEU A 442 7.65 -22.25 15.84
N ASP A 443 7.99 -23.51 15.55
CA ASP A 443 7.47 -24.70 16.23
C ASP A 443 8.30 -25.07 17.47
N GLY A 444 9.51 -24.49 17.61
CA GLY A 444 10.47 -24.81 18.66
C GLY A 444 10.95 -26.25 18.64
N GLY A 445 10.81 -26.97 17.50
CA GLY A 445 11.09 -28.39 17.35
C GLY A 445 10.10 -29.28 18.13
N LYS A 446 8.85 -28.87 18.34
CA LYS A 446 7.84 -29.55 19.16
C LYS A 446 6.68 -30.08 18.32
N ARG A 447 6.39 -31.35 18.47
CA ARG A 447 5.26 -32.00 17.77
C ARG A 447 3.94 -31.29 18.13
N GLY A 448 3.14 -30.99 17.11
CA GLY A 448 1.84 -30.35 17.23
C GLY A 448 1.90 -28.83 17.29
N TRP A 449 3.08 -28.27 17.09
CA TRP A 449 3.31 -26.85 16.83
C TRP A 449 3.72 -26.67 15.36
N THR A 450 3.41 -25.55 14.77
CA THR A 450 3.67 -25.24 13.35
C THR A 450 4.78 -24.22 13.25
N GLU A 451 5.78 -24.51 12.44
CA GLU A 451 6.86 -23.58 12.09
C GLU A 451 6.31 -22.47 11.21
N GLY A 452 6.86 -21.26 11.34
CA GLY A 452 6.59 -20.19 10.39
C GLY A 452 7.20 -20.48 9.03
N ASP A 453 6.63 -19.89 8.01
CA ASP A 453 7.13 -19.98 6.63
C ASP A 453 7.46 -18.59 6.08
N THR A 454 8.08 -18.57 4.90
CA THR A 454 8.41 -17.35 4.16
C THR A 454 7.45 -17.09 3.01
N ASP A 455 6.39 -17.88 2.87
CA ASP A 455 5.35 -17.66 1.87
C ASP A 455 4.45 -16.48 2.25
N CYS A 456 3.73 -15.93 1.31
CA CYS A 456 2.77 -14.86 1.54
C CYS A 456 3.36 -13.62 2.27
N THR A 457 4.63 -13.30 2.00
CA THR A 457 5.34 -12.20 2.67
C THR A 457 5.15 -10.84 1.99
N VAL A 458 4.37 -10.75 0.91
CA VAL A 458 4.01 -9.49 0.25
C VAL A 458 3.18 -8.60 1.19
N GLY A 459 3.61 -7.36 1.36
CA GLY A 459 2.97 -6.42 2.29
C GLY A 459 1.68 -5.79 1.74
N GLU A 460 0.80 -5.36 2.64
CA GLU A 460 -0.52 -4.78 2.36
C GLU A 460 -0.49 -3.51 1.48
N LEU A 461 0.43 -2.58 1.73
CA LEU A 461 0.40 -1.28 1.06
C LEU A 461 0.93 -1.31 -0.37
N GLY A 462 2.07 -1.94 -0.57
CA GLY A 462 2.77 -1.94 -1.87
C GLY A 462 2.59 -3.21 -2.66
N GLY A 463 1.97 -4.24 -2.09
CA GLY A 463 2.06 -5.60 -2.59
C GLY A 463 0.77 -6.24 -3.08
N VAL A 464 -0.28 -6.23 -2.28
CA VAL A 464 -1.44 -7.12 -2.50
C VAL A 464 -2.51 -6.57 -3.44
N SER A 465 -2.63 -5.25 -3.56
CA SER A 465 -3.68 -4.62 -4.38
C SER A 465 -3.52 -4.90 -5.87
N ASP A 466 -4.65 -5.14 -6.57
CA ASP A 466 -4.68 -5.19 -8.03
C ASP A 466 -4.50 -3.81 -8.68
N ASN A 467 -4.64 -2.75 -7.92
CA ASN A 467 -4.51 -1.37 -8.43
C ASN A 467 -3.13 -0.77 -8.18
N VAL A 468 -2.23 -1.53 -7.53
CA VAL A 468 -0.82 -1.19 -7.31
C VAL A 468 0.06 -2.14 -8.13
N ILE A 469 1.03 -1.59 -8.84
CA ILE A 469 2.09 -2.36 -9.48
C ILE A 469 3.11 -2.73 -8.41
N SER A 470 3.07 -3.97 -7.95
CA SER A 470 3.95 -4.48 -6.89
C SER A 470 5.32 -4.88 -7.45
N VAL A 471 6.39 -4.45 -6.78
CA VAL A 471 7.75 -4.61 -7.27
C VAL A 471 8.64 -5.37 -6.29
N GLY A 472 9.13 -6.54 -6.72
CA GLY A 472 10.17 -7.31 -6.04
C GLY A 472 11.58 -6.86 -6.42
N SER A 473 12.58 -7.34 -5.69
CA SER A 473 13.98 -6.94 -5.82
C SER A 473 14.87 -8.07 -6.33
N TYR A 474 15.78 -7.77 -7.27
CA TYR A 474 16.90 -8.65 -7.60
C TYR A 474 18.24 -7.92 -7.57
N ASN A 475 19.33 -8.70 -7.42
CA ASN A 475 20.68 -8.16 -7.19
C ASN A 475 21.38 -7.85 -8.51
N THR A 476 21.86 -6.63 -8.69
CA THR A 476 22.64 -6.23 -9.88
C THR A 476 24.08 -5.91 -9.59
N LYS A 477 24.42 -5.65 -8.34
CA LYS A 477 25.74 -5.22 -7.89
C LYS A 477 26.04 -5.82 -6.52
N MET A 478 27.30 -6.19 -6.27
CA MET A 478 27.71 -6.87 -5.02
C MET A 478 28.78 -6.12 -4.24
N SER A 479 29.24 -4.99 -4.77
CA SER A 479 30.25 -4.16 -4.12
C SER A 479 30.08 -2.68 -4.49
N TYR A 480 30.59 -1.79 -3.65
CA TYR A 480 30.63 -0.35 -3.89
C TYR A 480 31.86 0.29 -3.25
N GLU A 481 32.27 1.43 -3.76
CA GLU A 481 33.39 2.22 -3.23
C GLU A 481 32.87 3.54 -2.68
N THR A 482 33.35 3.94 -1.49
CA THR A 482 32.99 5.20 -0.86
C THR A 482 34.08 6.26 -1.08
N LEU A 483 33.74 7.53 -0.88
CA LEU A 483 34.64 8.66 -1.12
C LEU A 483 35.96 8.59 -0.32
N LYS A 484 35.96 7.97 0.87
CA LYS A 484 37.19 7.90 1.71
C LYS A 484 37.44 6.53 2.34
N ASN A 485 36.48 5.66 2.43
CA ASN A 485 36.56 4.42 3.23
C ASN A 485 36.93 3.17 2.43
N GLY A 486 37.07 3.29 1.09
CA GLY A 486 37.47 2.20 0.20
C GLY A 486 36.34 1.31 -0.30
N LEU A 487 36.70 0.12 -0.81
CA LEU A 487 35.78 -0.85 -1.37
C LEU A 487 35.09 -1.66 -0.29
N TYR A 488 33.77 -1.82 -0.44
CA TYR A 488 32.92 -2.65 0.41
C TYR A 488 32.25 -3.74 -0.42
N ASP A 489 32.40 -4.98 0.00
CA ASP A 489 31.67 -6.12 -0.54
C ASP A 489 30.47 -6.44 0.35
N ILE A 490 29.31 -6.72 -0.26
CA ILE A 490 28.12 -7.16 0.47
C ILE A 490 28.19 -8.68 0.71
N ASN A 491 27.78 -9.09 1.89
CA ASN A 491 27.66 -10.50 2.23
C ASN A 491 26.55 -11.17 1.41
N THR A 492 26.96 -12.09 0.52
CA THR A 492 26.02 -12.85 -0.33
C THR A 492 25.10 -13.77 0.43
N GLU A 493 25.41 -14.13 1.67
CA GLU A 493 24.52 -14.92 2.54
C GLU A 493 23.33 -14.12 3.03
N LEU A 494 23.45 -12.78 3.06
CA LEU A 494 22.37 -11.87 3.50
C LEU A 494 21.47 -11.42 2.35
N VAL A 495 22.02 -11.29 1.15
CA VAL A 495 21.26 -10.68 0.03
C VAL A 495 21.14 -11.59 -1.21
N GLY A 496 21.91 -12.69 -1.29
CA GLY A 496 22.00 -13.53 -2.49
C GLY A 496 23.10 -13.05 -3.44
N ARG A 497 23.27 -13.71 -4.59
CA ARG A 497 24.30 -13.44 -5.61
C ARG A 497 23.77 -12.49 -6.68
N LYS A 498 24.70 -11.89 -7.43
CA LYS A 498 24.35 -11.08 -8.61
C LYS A 498 23.47 -11.88 -9.58
N GLY A 499 22.38 -11.27 -10.04
CA GLY A 499 21.37 -11.86 -10.92
C GLY A 499 20.26 -12.61 -10.19
N GLN A 500 20.46 -13.03 -8.95
CA GLN A 500 19.45 -13.71 -8.14
C GLN A 500 18.41 -12.72 -7.58
N LEU A 501 17.23 -13.24 -7.24
CA LEU A 501 16.28 -12.55 -6.38
C LEU A 501 17.01 -12.15 -5.10
N SER A 502 16.77 -10.93 -4.62
CA SER A 502 17.29 -10.53 -3.31
C SER A 502 16.64 -11.41 -2.23
N LEU A 503 17.42 -12.00 -1.33
CA LEU A 503 16.88 -12.92 -0.31
C LEU A 503 15.83 -12.26 0.59
N PHE A 504 15.91 -10.94 0.75
CA PHE A 504 14.93 -10.16 1.50
C PHE A 504 13.64 -9.88 0.71
N SER A 505 13.63 -10.02 -0.63
CA SER A 505 12.47 -9.64 -1.44
C SER A 505 11.25 -10.46 -1.07
N SER A 506 10.23 -9.79 -0.53
CA SER A 506 8.95 -10.43 -0.22
C SER A 506 8.27 -10.97 -1.48
N HIS A 507 7.52 -12.05 -1.30
CA HIS A 507 6.87 -12.77 -2.38
C HIS A 507 5.48 -13.30 -1.97
N GLY A 508 4.66 -13.61 -2.97
CA GLY A 508 3.32 -14.18 -2.82
C GLY A 508 3.30 -15.65 -2.42
N PRO A 509 2.14 -16.26 -2.61
CA PRO A 509 0.92 -15.67 -3.15
C PRO A 509 0.22 -14.73 -2.18
N THR A 510 -0.79 -14.00 -2.63
CA THR A 510 -1.74 -13.32 -1.74
C THR A 510 -2.68 -14.34 -1.09
N LEU A 511 -3.44 -13.93 -0.05
CA LEU A 511 -4.37 -14.84 0.65
C LEU A 511 -5.47 -15.41 -0.28
N ASP A 512 -5.83 -14.70 -1.33
CA ASP A 512 -6.79 -15.16 -2.36
C ASP A 512 -6.12 -15.91 -3.54
N GLY A 513 -4.80 -16.20 -3.44
CA GLY A 513 -4.04 -17.04 -4.36
C GLY A 513 -3.49 -16.33 -5.60
N ARG A 514 -3.59 -14.99 -5.69
CA ARG A 514 -2.97 -14.25 -6.79
C ARG A 514 -1.44 -14.21 -6.65
N SER A 515 -0.75 -14.31 -7.78
CA SER A 515 0.71 -14.14 -7.79
C SER A 515 1.11 -12.68 -7.61
N LYS A 516 2.03 -12.42 -6.70
CA LYS A 516 2.70 -11.13 -6.46
C LYS A 516 4.18 -11.42 -6.12
N PRO A 517 5.11 -10.48 -6.42
CA PRO A 517 4.94 -9.15 -7.03
C PRO A 517 4.50 -9.22 -8.50
N ASP A 518 4.16 -8.06 -9.13
CA ASP A 518 3.84 -8.00 -10.56
C ASP A 518 5.10 -8.12 -11.42
N VAL A 519 6.23 -7.59 -10.95
CA VAL A 519 7.53 -7.58 -11.66
C VAL A 519 8.68 -7.48 -10.67
N THR A 520 9.88 -7.85 -11.08
CA THR A 520 11.11 -7.56 -10.32
C THR A 520 11.98 -6.51 -11.02
N ALA A 521 12.59 -5.66 -10.23
CA ALA A 521 13.56 -4.66 -10.68
C ALA A 521 14.81 -4.67 -9.78
N PRO A 522 15.93 -4.04 -10.22
CA PRO A 522 17.09 -3.90 -9.37
C PRO A 522 16.77 -3.20 -8.06
N GLY A 523 17.12 -3.80 -6.93
CA GLY A 523 16.88 -3.25 -5.60
C GLY A 523 18.04 -3.48 -4.60
N CYS A 524 19.19 -3.98 -5.04
CA CYS A 524 20.33 -4.21 -4.16
C CYS A 524 21.55 -3.41 -4.62
N ILE A 525 22.14 -2.65 -3.69
CA ILE A 525 23.29 -1.74 -3.91
C ILE A 525 23.00 -0.70 -5.00
N LEU A 526 22.08 0.15 -4.75
CA LEU A 526 21.78 1.26 -5.62
C LEU A 526 22.32 2.57 -5.03
N VAL A 527 22.71 3.50 -5.88
CA VAL A 527 23.25 4.79 -5.49
C VAL A 527 22.32 5.90 -5.94
N SER A 528 21.92 6.76 -5.01
CA SER A 528 21.01 7.87 -5.29
C SER A 528 21.22 9.04 -4.32
N ALA A 529 20.44 10.10 -4.46
CA ALA A 529 20.47 11.29 -3.63
C ALA A 529 20.32 10.96 -2.14
N THR A 530 21.16 11.54 -1.28
CA THR A 530 21.04 11.41 0.18
C THR A 530 20.88 12.77 0.84
N SER A 531 20.17 12.82 1.95
CA SER A 531 19.98 14.05 2.71
C SER A 531 21.19 14.33 3.62
N ARG A 532 21.85 15.46 3.41
CA ARG A 532 22.90 15.93 4.34
C ARG A 532 22.36 16.35 5.71
N TYR A 533 21.06 16.47 5.85
CA TYR A 533 20.36 16.75 7.11
C TYR A 533 20.04 15.47 7.90
N TYR A 534 20.30 14.29 7.33
CA TYR A 534 20.18 13.03 8.04
C TYR A 534 21.08 12.99 9.28
N SER A 535 20.55 12.64 10.43
CA SER A 535 21.25 12.71 11.72
C SER A 535 22.53 11.85 11.80
N ALA A 536 22.58 10.74 11.03
CA ALA A 536 23.76 9.88 10.90
C ALA A 536 24.56 10.13 9.61
N PHE A 537 24.33 11.25 8.92
CA PHE A 537 25.03 11.61 7.68
C PHE A 537 26.54 11.63 7.86
N SER A 538 27.27 11.02 6.93
CA SER A 538 28.72 11.03 6.86
C SER A 538 29.18 11.20 5.42
N ALA A 539 29.74 12.36 5.07
CA ALA A 539 30.26 12.65 3.74
C ALA A 539 31.36 11.66 3.28
N ASN A 540 32.07 11.05 4.21
CA ASN A 540 33.14 10.07 3.92
C ASN A 540 32.58 8.69 3.54
N ALA A 541 31.40 8.35 4.03
CA ALA A 541 30.72 7.11 3.74
C ALA A 541 29.94 7.18 2.42
N CYS A 542 29.64 8.37 1.90
CA CYS A 542 28.93 8.54 0.64
C CYS A 542 29.74 8.04 -0.57
N ILE A 543 29.04 7.76 -1.65
CA ILE A 543 29.60 7.18 -2.89
C ILE A 543 30.06 8.27 -3.85
N ALA A 544 29.33 9.39 -3.94
CA ALA A 544 29.64 10.49 -4.83
C ALA A 544 29.21 11.83 -4.22
N LYS A 545 29.76 12.91 -4.80
CA LYS A 545 29.44 14.30 -4.47
C LYS A 545 29.20 15.11 -5.75
N SER A 546 28.19 15.99 -5.73
CA SER A 546 27.91 16.95 -6.78
C SER A 546 27.56 18.29 -6.12
N GLY A 547 28.37 19.35 -6.37
CA GLY A 547 28.25 20.58 -5.61
C GLY A 547 28.42 20.35 -4.11
N ASP A 548 27.43 20.74 -3.32
CA ASP A 548 27.40 20.52 -1.87
C ASP A 548 26.53 19.29 -1.47
N ASP A 549 25.98 18.59 -2.44
CA ASP A 549 25.09 17.45 -2.21
C ASP A 549 25.80 16.12 -2.46
N TYR A 550 25.25 15.06 -1.90
CA TYR A 550 25.88 13.75 -1.85
C TYR A 550 24.94 12.65 -2.34
N TYR A 551 25.55 11.57 -2.80
CA TYR A 551 24.89 10.34 -3.23
C TYR A 551 25.38 9.19 -2.37
N ASP A 552 24.45 8.40 -1.86
CA ASP A 552 24.75 7.26 -1.00
C ASP A 552 24.13 5.99 -1.52
N VAL A 553 24.56 4.87 -0.94
CA VAL A 553 24.10 3.54 -1.31
C VAL A 553 22.98 3.10 -0.38
N ASN A 554 22.07 2.32 -0.98
CA ASN A 554 21.05 1.65 -0.19
C ASN A 554 20.52 0.37 -0.86
N LEU A 555 19.67 -0.44 -0.18
CA LEU A 555 19.14 -1.71 -0.68
C LEU A 555 17.71 -1.98 -0.16
N GLY A 556 16.89 -2.69 -0.95
CA GLY A 556 15.51 -3.05 -0.60
C GLY A 556 14.57 -3.03 -1.82
N THR A 557 13.36 -3.58 -1.68
CA THR A 557 12.30 -3.48 -2.70
C THR A 557 11.84 -2.05 -2.91
N SER A 558 12.03 -1.18 -1.91
CA SER A 558 11.79 0.26 -2.02
C SER A 558 12.66 0.97 -3.03
N MET A 559 13.78 0.37 -3.46
CA MET A 559 14.58 0.92 -4.54
C MET A 559 14.28 0.29 -5.87
N ALA A 560 13.79 -0.94 -5.86
CA ALA A 560 13.22 -1.58 -7.03
C ALA A 560 11.95 -0.84 -7.49
N SER A 561 11.08 -0.47 -6.56
CA SER A 561 9.83 0.26 -6.85
C SER A 561 10.05 1.57 -7.62
N PRO A 562 10.93 2.51 -7.21
CA PRO A 562 11.15 3.74 -7.97
C PRO A 562 11.81 3.54 -9.34
N VAL A 563 12.51 2.43 -9.58
CA VAL A 563 12.98 2.08 -10.95
C VAL A 563 11.77 1.82 -11.85
N VAL A 564 10.78 1.06 -11.36
CA VAL A 564 9.53 0.82 -12.10
C VAL A 564 8.70 2.09 -12.20
N THR A 565 8.62 2.90 -11.14
CA THR A 565 7.92 4.20 -11.15
C THR A 565 8.46 5.12 -12.24
N GLY A 566 9.77 5.30 -12.30
CA GLY A 566 10.40 6.08 -13.36
C GLY A 566 10.15 5.48 -14.75
N THR A 567 10.19 4.15 -14.88
CA THR A 567 9.89 3.46 -16.13
C THR A 567 8.45 3.70 -16.59
N VAL A 568 7.49 3.60 -15.68
CA VAL A 568 6.08 3.92 -15.96
C VAL A 568 5.92 5.40 -16.35
N ALA A 569 6.72 6.32 -15.76
CA ALA A 569 6.71 7.71 -16.22
C ALA A 569 7.20 7.88 -17.68
N LEU A 570 8.21 7.08 -18.11
CA LEU A 570 8.60 7.06 -19.53
C LEU A 570 7.47 6.53 -20.43
N TRP A 571 6.77 5.48 -19.98
CA TRP A 571 5.63 4.91 -20.71
C TRP A 571 4.44 5.87 -20.76
N LEU A 572 4.14 6.59 -19.66
CA LEU A 572 3.11 7.63 -19.63
C LEU A 572 3.45 8.85 -20.49
N GLN A 573 4.74 9.18 -20.66
CA GLN A 573 5.14 10.18 -21.65
C GLN A 573 4.79 9.75 -23.07
N ALA A 574 4.88 8.45 -23.35
CA ALA A 574 4.54 7.88 -24.66
C ALA A 574 3.03 7.72 -24.84
N ASN A 575 2.34 7.31 -23.77
CA ASN A 575 0.90 7.09 -23.74
C ASN A 575 0.30 7.54 -22.40
N PRO A 576 -0.25 8.75 -22.32
CA PRO A 576 -0.74 9.35 -21.08
C PRO A 576 -2.02 8.69 -20.51
N ASN A 577 -2.62 7.74 -21.24
CA ASN A 577 -3.87 7.10 -20.86
C ASN A 577 -3.71 5.66 -20.34
N LEU A 578 -2.49 5.17 -20.15
CA LEU A 578 -2.26 3.83 -19.60
C LEU A 578 -2.96 3.67 -18.25
N THR A 579 -3.61 2.52 -18.08
CA THR A 579 -4.21 2.09 -16.80
C THR A 579 -3.26 1.15 -16.03
N PRO A 580 -3.50 0.87 -14.74
CA PRO A 580 -2.74 -0.15 -14.02
C PRO A 580 -2.78 -1.53 -14.71
N ALA A 581 -3.91 -1.87 -15.34
CA ALA A 581 -4.05 -3.11 -16.09
C ALA A 581 -3.18 -3.12 -17.36
N ASP A 582 -3.12 -1.98 -18.10
CA ASP A 582 -2.23 -1.84 -19.25
C ASP A 582 -0.76 -1.99 -18.84
N VAL A 583 -0.35 -1.35 -17.75
CA VAL A 583 1.02 -1.47 -17.23
C VAL A 583 1.34 -2.94 -16.90
N ARG A 584 0.47 -3.67 -16.20
CA ARG A 584 0.68 -5.10 -15.94
C ARG A 584 0.74 -5.93 -17.21
N ASN A 585 -0.11 -5.63 -18.17
CA ASN A 585 -0.09 -6.32 -19.46
C ASN A 585 1.23 -6.11 -20.22
N ILE A 586 1.74 -4.87 -20.23
CA ILE A 586 3.06 -4.54 -20.78
C ILE A 586 4.15 -5.32 -20.05
N LEU A 587 4.16 -5.31 -18.72
CA LEU A 587 5.11 -6.07 -17.91
C LEU A 587 5.08 -7.57 -18.24
N ASN A 588 3.88 -8.16 -18.32
CA ASN A 588 3.72 -9.58 -18.62
C ASN A 588 4.26 -9.98 -20.01
N GLN A 589 4.21 -9.08 -20.99
CA GLN A 589 4.64 -9.36 -22.35
C GLN A 589 6.12 -9.04 -22.59
N THR A 590 6.71 -8.15 -21.81
CA THR A 590 8.04 -7.58 -22.14
C THR A 590 9.12 -7.87 -21.09
N SER A 591 8.76 -8.39 -19.91
CA SER A 591 9.75 -8.72 -18.88
C SER A 591 10.72 -9.78 -19.34
N ARG A 592 11.99 -9.63 -18.95
CA ARG A 592 13.09 -10.53 -19.36
C ARG A 592 13.16 -11.75 -18.44
N HIS A 593 13.59 -12.85 -19.05
CA HIS A 593 13.87 -14.10 -18.36
C HIS A 593 15.33 -14.51 -18.55
N ASP A 594 15.92 -15.14 -17.53
CA ASP A 594 17.29 -15.67 -17.55
C ASP A 594 17.39 -16.97 -16.75
N THR A 595 18.61 -17.41 -16.46
CA THR A 595 18.89 -18.66 -15.73
C THR A 595 18.33 -18.65 -14.29
N TYR A 596 18.08 -17.49 -13.70
CA TYR A 596 17.55 -17.37 -12.34
C TYR A 596 16.02 -17.30 -12.33
N THR A 597 15.41 -16.61 -13.27
CA THR A 597 13.95 -16.54 -13.39
C THR A 597 13.35 -17.80 -14.01
N GLY A 598 14.14 -18.59 -14.76
CA GLY A 598 13.61 -19.64 -15.64
C GLY A 598 12.97 -19.06 -16.91
N SER A 599 12.33 -19.90 -17.76
CA SER A 599 11.53 -19.41 -18.89
C SER A 599 10.19 -18.84 -18.41
N ALA A 600 9.50 -18.07 -19.25
CA ALA A 600 8.22 -17.47 -18.92
C ALA A 600 7.17 -18.47 -18.40
N GLU A 601 7.16 -19.70 -18.94
CA GLU A 601 6.22 -20.76 -18.52
C GLU A 601 6.67 -21.49 -17.22
N LYS A 602 7.93 -21.35 -16.82
CA LYS A 602 8.52 -22.05 -15.67
C LYS A 602 8.98 -21.10 -14.56
N SER A 603 8.80 -19.80 -14.74
CA SER A 603 9.15 -18.81 -13.75
C SER A 603 8.24 -18.97 -12.52
N ASP A 604 8.83 -18.88 -11.34
CA ASP A 604 8.06 -18.73 -10.11
C ASP A 604 7.47 -17.34 -10.05
N ARG A 605 6.22 -17.22 -10.42
CA ARG A 605 5.51 -15.94 -10.47
C ARG A 605 5.26 -15.31 -9.09
N ASN A 606 5.28 -16.11 -8.03
CA ASN A 606 5.15 -15.59 -6.68
C ASN A 606 6.42 -14.87 -6.21
N SER A 607 7.57 -15.19 -6.80
CA SER A 607 8.85 -14.54 -6.49
C SER A 607 9.26 -13.49 -7.51
N TRP A 608 9.05 -13.77 -8.82
CA TRP A 608 9.56 -12.96 -9.91
C TRP A 608 8.50 -12.12 -10.63
N GLY A 609 7.21 -12.36 -10.35
CA GLY A 609 6.12 -11.79 -11.12
C GLY A 609 6.21 -12.12 -12.60
N ALA A 610 6.15 -11.13 -13.45
CA ALA A 610 6.34 -11.27 -14.89
C ALA A 610 7.81 -11.57 -15.28
N GLY A 611 8.76 -11.39 -14.35
CA GLY A 611 10.19 -11.51 -14.60
C GLY A 611 10.96 -10.24 -14.27
N LYS A 612 12.11 -10.02 -14.90
CA LYS A 612 12.95 -8.83 -14.74
C LYS A 612 12.50 -7.72 -15.68
N LEU A 613 12.32 -6.52 -15.17
CA LEU A 613 11.89 -5.34 -15.92
C LEU A 613 12.72 -5.12 -17.20
N ASP A 614 12.04 -4.86 -18.32
CA ASP A 614 12.61 -4.33 -19.56
C ASP A 614 11.91 -3.02 -19.93
N ALA A 615 12.53 -1.90 -19.59
CA ALA A 615 11.93 -0.59 -19.81
C ALA A 615 11.76 -0.26 -21.30
N PHE A 616 12.69 -0.71 -22.15
CA PHE A 616 12.69 -0.36 -23.57
C PHE A 616 11.68 -1.15 -24.39
N GLU A 617 11.61 -2.47 -24.18
CA GLU A 617 10.58 -3.28 -24.85
C GLU A 617 9.19 -2.89 -24.33
N GLY A 618 9.05 -2.57 -23.02
CA GLY A 618 7.83 -2.01 -22.47
C GLY A 618 7.45 -0.65 -23.10
N LEU A 619 8.41 0.23 -23.38
CA LEU A 619 8.16 1.51 -24.05
C LEU A 619 7.64 1.32 -25.47
N LYS A 620 8.16 0.35 -26.22
CA LYS A 620 7.64 0.02 -27.57
C LYS A 620 6.16 -0.35 -27.49
N LEU A 621 5.83 -1.27 -26.60
CA LEU A 621 4.46 -1.74 -26.43
C LEU A 621 3.53 -0.65 -25.88
N ALA A 622 4.00 0.18 -24.94
CA ALA A 622 3.23 1.31 -24.41
C ALA A 622 2.78 2.31 -25.48
N ARG A 623 3.61 2.56 -26.49
CA ARG A 623 3.27 3.42 -27.65
C ARG A 623 2.19 2.82 -28.53
N GLU A 624 2.15 1.50 -28.63
CA GLU A 624 1.20 0.75 -29.46
C GLU A 624 -0.13 0.49 -28.72
N THR A 625 -0.10 0.52 -27.39
CA THR A 625 -1.29 0.30 -26.54
C THR A 625 -2.28 1.44 -26.76
N THR A 626 -3.46 1.13 -27.23
CA THR A 626 -4.49 2.13 -27.56
C THR A 626 -5.30 2.61 -26.35
N GLY A 627 -4.89 2.28 -25.13
CA GLY A 627 -5.61 2.63 -23.88
C GLY A 627 -6.93 1.86 -23.72
N ILE A 628 -7.05 0.74 -24.39
CA ILE A 628 -8.16 -0.21 -24.29
C ILE A 628 -7.52 -1.55 -23.90
N SER A 629 -7.38 -1.80 -22.59
CA SER A 629 -6.98 -3.13 -22.14
C SER A 629 -8.20 -4.04 -22.13
N ASP A 630 -8.29 -4.91 -23.14
CA ASP A 630 -9.09 -6.11 -23.07
C ASP A 630 -8.19 -7.32 -22.87
N THR A 631 -8.12 -7.80 -21.66
CA THR A 631 -7.62 -9.14 -21.35
C THR A 631 -8.79 -10.05 -21.05
N GLN A 632 -9.57 -10.32 -22.10
CA GLN A 632 -10.29 -11.59 -22.25
C GLN A 632 -10.32 -11.93 -23.73
N VAL A 633 -9.43 -12.82 -24.12
CA VAL A 633 -9.53 -13.52 -25.40
C VAL A 633 -10.81 -14.38 -25.33
N GLY A 634 -11.88 -13.91 -26.00
CA GLY A 634 -13.04 -14.76 -26.22
C GLY A 634 -14.43 -14.15 -26.10
N GLU A 635 -14.61 -12.94 -25.55
CA GLU A 635 -15.93 -12.28 -25.57
C GLU A 635 -15.86 -10.92 -26.22
N GLN A 636 -16.81 -10.64 -27.13
CA GLN A 636 -16.92 -9.38 -27.86
C GLN A 636 -16.94 -8.19 -26.90
N MET A 637 -16.13 -7.17 -27.20
CA MET A 637 -16.09 -5.89 -26.44
C MET A 637 -17.51 -5.29 -26.40
N PHE A 638 -18.11 -5.30 -25.21
CA PHE A 638 -19.41 -4.70 -24.98
C PHE A 638 -19.40 -4.00 -23.63
N SER A 639 -19.05 -2.69 -23.63
CA SER A 639 -18.85 -1.95 -22.39
C SER A 639 -19.33 -0.50 -22.44
N ILE A 640 -19.58 0.08 -21.27
CA ILE A 640 -19.96 1.49 -21.07
C ILE A 640 -19.01 2.07 -20.05
N THR A 641 -18.29 3.13 -20.42
CA THR A 641 -17.45 3.90 -19.50
C THR A 641 -18.05 5.29 -19.28
N THR A 642 -17.88 5.85 -18.09
CA THR A 642 -18.52 7.12 -17.70
C THR A 642 -17.51 8.11 -17.16
N ASN A 643 -17.58 9.37 -17.60
CA ASN A 643 -16.85 10.48 -17.02
C ASN A 643 -17.86 11.44 -16.38
N ARG A 644 -17.95 11.43 -15.05
CA ARG A 644 -18.92 12.23 -14.27
C ARG A 644 -18.65 13.72 -14.38
N MET A 645 -17.39 14.14 -14.33
CA MET A 645 -17.03 15.57 -14.37
C MET A 645 -17.29 16.18 -15.75
N ALA A 646 -16.90 15.47 -16.82
CA ALA A 646 -17.21 15.89 -18.19
C ALA A 646 -18.69 15.67 -18.55
N ARG A 647 -19.44 14.91 -17.74
CA ARG A 647 -20.83 14.46 -18.00
C ARG A 647 -20.94 13.74 -19.33
N THR A 648 -20.00 12.82 -19.61
CA THR A 648 -19.94 12.06 -20.84
C THR A 648 -19.97 10.57 -20.59
N VAL A 649 -20.43 9.82 -21.58
CA VAL A 649 -20.44 8.36 -21.61
C VAL A 649 -19.84 7.89 -22.91
N GLN A 650 -18.91 6.92 -22.84
CA GLN A 650 -18.41 6.20 -24.03
C GLN A 650 -18.98 4.79 -24.07
N CYS A 651 -19.41 4.37 -25.23
CA CYS A 651 -20.01 3.06 -25.45
C CYS A 651 -19.15 2.27 -26.43
N PHE A 652 -18.67 1.10 -25.98
CA PHE A 652 -17.87 0.19 -26.79
C PHE A 652 -18.70 -1.05 -27.16
N PHE A 653 -18.63 -1.47 -28.42
CA PHE A 653 -19.39 -2.59 -28.96
C PHE A 653 -18.65 -3.25 -30.14
N GLY A 654 -19.08 -4.44 -30.54
CA GLY A 654 -18.42 -5.21 -31.60
C GLY A 654 -18.34 -4.48 -32.93
N SER A 655 -17.33 -4.82 -33.72
CA SER A 655 -16.99 -4.14 -34.99
C SER A 655 -18.00 -4.32 -36.11
N GLU A 656 -18.94 -5.27 -36.02
CA GLU A 656 -19.97 -5.51 -37.02
C GLU A 656 -21.32 -4.88 -36.63
N GLY A 657 -21.74 -3.87 -37.38
CA GLY A 657 -23.06 -3.25 -37.25
C GLY A 657 -23.10 -2.05 -36.32
N THR A 658 -24.31 -1.56 -36.06
CA THR A 658 -24.60 -0.40 -35.23
C THR A 658 -25.11 -0.86 -33.86
N ALA A 659 -24.80 -0.07 -32.78
CA ALA A 659 -25.37 -0.29 -31.45
C ALA A 659 -26.37 0.82 -31.11
N ARG A 660 -27.34 0.52 -30.27
CA ARG A 660 -28.27 1.50 -29.69
C ARG A 660 -27.91 1.80 -28.27
N VAL A 661 -27.75 3.07 -27.95
CA VAL A 661 -27.65 3.54 -26.56
C VAL A 661 -28.93 4.27 -26.17
N ALA A 662 -29.40 4.05 -24.93
CA ALA A 662 -30.52 4.78 -24.34
C ALA A 662 -30.22 5.14 -22.89
N VAL A 663 -30.70 6.31 -22.45
CA VAL A 663 -30.54 6.80 -21.07
C VAL A 663 -31.92 6.97 -20.44
N TYR A 664 -32.08 6.41 -19.26
CA TYR A 664 -33.32 6.43 -18.50
C TYR A 664 -33.11 7.14 -17.15
N ASN A 665 -34.15 7.80 -16.66
CA ASN A 665 -34.17 8.30 -15.27
C ASN A 665 -34.49 7.16 -14.27
N ALA A 666 -34.49 7.50 -12.97
CA ALA A 666 -34.77 6.52 -11.91
C ALA A 666 -36.20 5.93 -11.95
N LEU A 667 -37.13 6.58 -12.68
CA LEU A 667 -38.50 6.12 -12.87
C LEU A 667 -38.66 5.25 -14.13
N GLY A 668 -37.57 4.94 -14.84
CA GLY A 668 -37.58 4.13 -16.05
C GLY A 668 -38.02 4.89 -17.33
N GLN A 669 -38.19 6.21 -17.25
CA GLN A 669 -38.53 7.01 -18.45
C GLN A 669 -37.27 7.21 -19.29
N GLN A 670 -37.37 6.95 -20.61
CA GLN A 670 -36.29 7.19 -21.55
C GLN A 670 -36.13 8.70 -21.80
N LEU A 671 -34.96 9.24 -21.46
CA LEU A 671 -34.66 10.66 -21.65
C LEU A 671 -33.84 10.92 -22.93
N TYR A 672 -33.06 9.94 -23.35
CA TYR A 672 -32.16 10.05 -24.50
C TYR A 672 -32.02 8.68 -25.19
N ALA A 673 -31.94 8.67 -26.52
CA ALA A 673 -31.51 7.50 -27.28
C ALA A 673 -30.80 7.91 -28.56
N LYS A 674 -29.78 7.14 -28.94
CA LYS A 674 -28.99 7.33 -30.16
C LYS A 674 -28.56 5.99 -30.72
N GLN A 675 -28.49 5.91 -32.06
CA GLN A 675 -27.82 4.83 -32.77
C GLN A 675 -26.35 5.20 -32.95
N LEU A 676 -25.45 4.34 -32.50
CA LEU A 676 -24.01 4.53 -32.62
C LEU A 676 -23.51 3.74 -33.80
N ALA A 677 -22.80 4.41 -34.68
CA ALA A 677 -22.18 3.79 -35.87
C ALA A 677 -20.73 3.35 -35.62
N VAL A 678 -20.08 3.90 -34.59
CA VAL A 678 -18.66 3.66 -34.26
C VAL A 678 -18.54 3.31 -32.80
N SER A 679 -17.83 2.23 -32.53
CA SER A 679 -17.44 1.83 -31.14
C SER A 679 -16.50 2.88 -30.54
N GLY A 680 -16.69 3.20 -29.27
CA GLY A 680 -15.92 4.24 -28.56
C GLY A 680 -16.48 5.66 -28.76
N GLU A 681 -17.64 5.83 -29.41
CA GLU A 681 -18.27 7.13 -29.54
C GLU A 681 -18.65 7.73 -28.19
N THR A 682 -18.30 9.00 -27.97
CA THR A 682 -18.60 9.73 -26.77
C THR A 682 -19.94 10.45 -26.85
N LEU A 683 -20.79 10.24 -25.85
CA LEU A 683 -22.08 10.90 -25.71
C LEU A 683 -21.98 12.02 -24.68
N ASP A 684 -22.40 13.21 -25.03
CA ASP A 684 -22.51 14.34 -24.10
C ASP A 684 -23.89 14.31 -23.42
N LEU A 685 -23.89 14.20 -22.10
CA LEU A 685 -25.09 14.16 -21.24
C LEU A 685 -25.29 15.43 -20.44
N LYS A 686 -24.58 16.54 -20.74
CA LYS A 686 -24.68 17.81 -20.01
C LYS A 686 -26.09 18.40 -19.99
N GLN A 687 -26.90 18.04 -20.97
CA GLN A 687 -28.32 18.47 -21.04
C GLN A 687 -29.23 17.75 -20.04
N LEU A 688 -28.80 16.62 -19.46
CA LEU A 688 -29.52 15.94 -18.40
C LEU A 688 -29.19 16.65 -17.07
N GLY A 689 -30.20 17.02 -16.30
CA GLY A 689 -30.03 17.62 -14.98
C GLY A 689 -29.22 16.76 -14.02
N ASN A 690 -29.06 17.19 -12.77
CA ASN A 690 -28.45 16.36 -11.74
C ASN A 690 -29.39 15.23 -11.36
N GLY A 691 -28.87 14.01 -11.19
CA GLY A 691 -29.70 12.86 -10.83
C GLY A 691 -29.03 11.52 -11.12
N VAL A 692 -29.76 10.48 -10.83
CA VAL A 692 -29.35 9.11 -11.10
C VAL A 692 -30.00 8.63 -12.39
N PHE A 693 -29.19 8.12 -13.32
CA PHE A 693 -29.61 7.65 -14.64
C PHE A 693 -29.11 6.25 -14.88
N VAL A 694 -29.78 5.51 -15.75
CA VAL A 694 -29.36 4.22 -16.27
C VAL A 694 -29.04 4.36 -17.74
N VAL A 695 -27.78 4.12 -18.13
CA VAL A 695 -27.35 4.05 -19.52
C VAL A 695 -27.41 2.59 -19.96
N LYS A 696 -28.11 2.33 -21.06
CA LYS A 696 -28.32 1.01 -21.62
C LYS A 696 -27.77 0.95 -23.03
N LEU A 697 -26.86 0.00 -23.30
CA LEU A 697 -26.27 -0.26 -24.61
C LEU A 697 -26.77 -1.59 -25.15
N GLN A 698 -27.19 -1.62 -26.41
CA GLN A 698 -27.70 -2.82 -27.08
C GLN A 698 -27.08 -2.96 -28.48
N GLN A 699 -26.64 -4.19 -28.82
CA GLN A 699 -26.22 -4.58 -30.17
C GLN A 699 -26.60 -6.03 -30.40
N GLY A 700 -27.36 -6.29 -31.45
CA GLY A 700 -27.90 -7.64 -31.70
C GLY A 700 -28.72 -8.15 -30.50
N GLY A 701 -28.40 -9.33 -29.99
CA GLY A 701 -29.02 -9.91 -28.79
C GLY A 701 -28.33 -9.55 -27.48
N THR A 702 -27.24 -8.78 -27.49
CA THR A 702 -26.43 -8.43 -26.30
C THR A 702 -26.85 -7.08 -25.73
N GLU A 703 -26.93 -7.00 -24.41
CA GLU A 703 -27.34 -5.81 -23.68
C GLU A 703 -26.46 -5.61 -22.45
N LYS A 704 -26.05 -4.36 -22.19
CA LYS A 704 -25.36 -3.93 -20.96
C LYS A 704 -25.98 -2.66 -20.42
N SER A 705 -26.09 -2.56 -19.11
CA SER A 705 -26.62 -1.37 -18.45
C SER A 705 -25.68 -0.94 -17.33
N VAL A 706 -25.48 0.39 -17.19
CA VAL A 706 -24.67 1.01 -16.12
C VAL A 706 -25.48 2.11 -15.48
N LYS A 707 -25.50 2.16 -14.15
CA LYS A 707 -26.10 3.23 -13.35
C LYS A 707 -25.07 4.36 -13.19
N ILE A 708 -25.46 5.58 -13.53
CA ILE A 708 -24.61 6.78 -13.41
C ILE A 708 -25.28 7.84 -12.57
N ALA A 709 -24.52 8.61 -11.80
CA ALA A 709 -24.95 9.83 -11.15
C ALA A 709 -24.29 11.02 -11.87
N LEU A 710 -25.09 11.98 -12.32
CA LEU A 710 -24.65 13.20 -12.99
C LEU A 710 -24.97 14.42 -12.16
#